data_638c0ca9f72d9de91b932efb543fa0a1
#
_entry.id   638c0ca9f72d9de91b932efb543fa0a1
#
_cell.length_a   1.000
_cell.length_b   1.000
_cell.length_c   1.000
_cell.angle_alpha   90.00
_cell.angle_beta   90.00
_cell.angle_gamma   90.00
#
_symmetry.space_group_name_H-M   'P 1'
#
loop_
_entity.id
_entity.type
_entity.pdbx_description
1 polymer ?
#
loop_
_entity_poly.entity_id
_entity_poly.type
_entity_poly.pdbx_seq_one_letter_code
_entity_poly.pdbx_strand_id
1 'polypeptide(L)'
;MRFTLSWLKEYVDFDASPEELAESLTMVGLEVESLEYMGKGLEDVFVAEIIDIRPHPNASKLVICDVTDGRKLYNIVCGAKNMKAGDKVALARAGTKLPPSVRFPEGLLIQTTKIRGELSEGMLCAENELGIGEDSFLSEGLTTGGEGILILPEYAMIGERLVDALGLDDVVIEIGVTPNRPDCLSIIGIAREVAAILETKVKYPDYGVLEEGEDIESLAAVEVLDVDGCPRYSCRLITDVKIAPSPDWLKTRLEASGIRSINNVVDVTNFILLELGQPLHAFDHNLLDGRKIIVRSAKNGELIETIDGIKRTLSHDDLVICDARKPIALAGVMGGANTEISEKTRDILLESAYFNPARVRRTSKRTNLKSQSSYRFERGIDPNGVVKAVDRASELIRKVAKGKVAKGKIDIYPSPIRPKEVAISTRRINSILGTDIKAEKIKEIAERLEIQALTVKDGEISLCVPTFRVDLMREVDLIEEVARHYGYGGIPLTLPVVPMKTGNSKREKNLENKLKEILPSFGFLEVVNYSFDDPELLSLYNDNEQLKILNPLTKESSVMRTNLIVGILRNVSLNLNHQVQDIRIFEIGKVYFPVVSLPNPPKENGSSKLVLSPSASLRACPELAEGVNSDEGLTTGGLPKEITKISGAATGKRQPELWDKEEFDFFDMKGILERVFEAFSISQYVRFVDSSIRHAYPEQGRRAHGSPQDDASEIRFLHPGKSARVLAEGEELGFFGELHPEFQEKLGLSKRVYIFEIDLEKLISLEKTVEKKFASLPKFPSVRRDIALVVDDNISLGEILNEIRKVKSPLIEDLRVFDVFKGGHLSQGKKSVAVSMILRATDKTLTDEEVNEVQKMAISGLQKALGAELRKT
;
A
#
# COMPACT_ATOMS: atom_id res chain seq x y z
N MET A 1 11.93 -14.57 -4.30
CA MET A 1 12.61 -15.67 -5.05
C MET A 1 13.10 -16.70 -4.07
N ARG A 2 12.69 -17.97 -4.24
CA ARG A 2 12.99 -19.04 -3.29
C ARG A 2 13.84 -20.12 -3.97
N PHE A 3 14.95 -20.55 -3.34
CA PHE A 3 15.90 -21.53 -3.89
C PHE A 3 16.77 -22.14 -2.80
N THR A 4 17.44 -23.27 -3.08
CA THR A 4 18.33 -23.90 -2.13
C THR A 4 19.77 -23.41 -2.27
N LEU A 5 20.49 -23.36 -1.16
CA LEU A 5 21.89 -22.94 -1.11
C LEU A 5 22.78 -23.84 -1.96
N SER A 6 22.54 -25.17 -1.94
CA SER A 6 23.30 -26.13 -2.75
C SER A 6 23.15 -25.88 -4.24
N TRP A 7 21.94 -25.49 -4.69
CA TRP A 7 21.70 -25.15 -6.09
C TRP A 7 22.46 -23.90 -6.51
N LEU A 8 22.48 -22.85 -5.66
CA LEU A 8 23.26 -21.64 -5.92
C LEU A 8 24.78 -21.95 -6.03
N LYS A 9 25.31 -22.84 -5.17
CA LYS A 9 26.72 -23.25 -5.19
C LYS A 9 27.16 -23.95 -6.49
N GLU A 10 26.25 -24.45 -7.30
CA GLU A 10 26.59 -24.98 -8.62
C GLU A 10 27.07 -23.89 -9.60
N TYR A 11 26.61 -22.62 -9.38
CA TYR A 11 26.88 -21.49 -10.27
C TYR A 11 27.90 -20.49 -9.72
N VAL A 12 28.23 -20.55 -8.44
CA VAL A 12 29.23 -19.67 -7.82
C VAL A 12 29.88 -20.36 -6.63
N ASP A 13 31.25 -20.33 -6.58
CA ASP A 13 32.01 -20.89 -5.46
C ASP A 13 32.09 -19.88 -4.30
N PHE A 14 31.73 -20.33 -3.10
CA PHE A 14 31.88 -19.56 -1.88
C PHE A 14 31.84 -20.47 -0.63
N ASP A 15 32.48 -19.99 0.45
CA ASP A 15 32.54 -20.67 1.74
C ASP A 15 31.74 -19.95 2.84
N ALA A 16 31.09 -18.82 2.52
CA ALA A 16 30.27 -18.05 3.48
C ALA A 16 29.14 -18.94 4.04
N SER A 17 28.85 -18.76 5.33
CA SER A 17 27.66 -19.36 5.96
C SER A 17 26.37 -18.80 5.36
N PRO A 18 25.23 -19.51 5.52
CA PRO A 18 23.94 -19.01 5.06
C PRO A 18 23.60 -17.63 5.62
N GLU A 19 23.93 -17.36 6.88
CA GLU A 19 23.67 -16.10 7.58
C GLU A 19 24.55 -14.97 7.03
N GLU A 20 25.85 -15.20 6.83
CA GLU A 20 26.76 -14.22 6.24
C GLU A 20 26.38 -13.87 4.81
N LEU A 21 25.92 -14.87 4.04
CA LEU A 21 25.42 -14.66 2.69
C LEU A 21 24.12 -13.82 2.71
N ALA A 22 23.20 -14.14 3.61
CA ALA A 22 21.94 -13.40 3.75
C ALA A 22 22.15 -11.94 4.13
N GLU A 23 23.08 -11.67 5.06
CA GLU A 23 23.45 -10.30 5.42
C GLU A 23 24.07 -9.56 4.23
N SER A 24 25.01 -10.20 3.53
CA SER A 24 25.70 -9.62 2.38
C SER A 24 24.74 -9.28 1.22
N LEU A 25 23.79 -10.17 0.91
CA LEU A 25 22.76 -9.94 -0.10
C LEU A 25 21.84 -8.80 0.30
N THR A 26 21.40 -8.77 1.55
CA THR A 26 20.54 -7.70 2.08
C THR A 26 21.25 -6.35 2.01
N MET A 27 22.53 -6.28 2.35
CA MET A 27 23.32 -5.05 2.31
C MET A 27 23.51 -4.47 0.90
N VAL A 28 23.42 -5.28 -0.15
CA VAL A 28 23.44 -4.81 -1.55
C VAL A 28 22.03 -4.61 -2.14
N GLY A 29 20.96 -4.67 -1.30
CA GLY A 29 19.59 -4.38 -1.71
C GLY A 29 18.77 -5.58 -2.18
N LEU A 30 19.25 -6.81 -1.91
CA LEU A 30 18.51 -8.06 -2.12
C LEU A 30 18.11 -8.62 -0.75
N GLU A 31 17.03 -8.10 -0.18
CA GLU A 31 16.54 -8.46 1.15
C GLU A 31 16.26 -9.96 1.26
N VAL A 32 16.95 -10.65 2.17
CA VAL A 32 16.64 -12.04 2.51
C VAL A 32 15.53 -12.05 3.54
N GLU A 33 14.36 -12.52 3.15
CA GLU A 33 13.15 -12.55 3.97
C GLU A 33 13.19 -13.72 4.96
N SER A 34 13.74 -14.87 4.55
CA SER A 34 13.85 -16.05 5.41
C SER A 34 15.00 -16.97 5.03
N LEU A 35 15.50 -17.70 6.05
CA LEU A 35 16.39 -18.85 5.93
C LEU A 35 15.70 -20.06 6.56
N GLU A 36 15.44 -21.10 5.78
CA GLU A 36 14.79 -22.33 6.21
C GLU A 36 15.73 -23.52 6.09
N TYR A 37 16.15 -24.08 7.21
CA TYR A 37 16.98 -25.29 7.29
C TYR A 37 16.08 -26.50 7.13
N MET A 38 16.18 -27.21 6.00
CA MET A 38 15.26 -28.27 5.61
C MET A 38 15.23 -29.45 6.59
N GLY A 39 16.37 -29.84 7.14
CA GLY A 39 16.48 -30.96 8.08
C GLY A 39 16.57 -30.57 9.55
N LYS A 40 16.20 -29.34 9.91
CA LYS A 40 16.31 -28.83 11.27
C LYS A 40 15.52 -29.67 12.29
N GLY A 41 16.22 -30.20 13.28
CA GLY A 41 15.67 -31.07 14.33
C GLY A 41 15.55 -32.55 13.95
N LEU A 42 16.09 -32.96 12.77
CA LEU A 42 16.13 -34.34 12.32
C LEU A 42 17.56 -34.93 12.37
N GLU A 43 18.52 -34.18 12.92
CA GLU A 43 19.94 -34.53 12.93
C GLU A 43 20.23 -35.87 13.66
N ASP A 44 19.41 -36.21 14.65
CA ASP A 44 19.52 -37.44 15.47
C ASP A 44 18.54 -38.55 15.05
N VAL A 45 17.90 -38.42 13.87
CA VAL A 45 17.07 -39.48 13.28
C VAL A 45 17.92 -40.23 12.25
N PHE A 46 17.87 -41.57 12.28
CA PHE A 46 18.72 -42.42 11.48
C PHE A 46 17.95 -43.41 10.61
N VAL A 47 18.56 -43.84 9.52
CA VAL A 47 18.07 -44.93 8.69
C VAL A 47 18.30 -46.24 9.42
N ALA A 48 17.25 -47.04 9.57
CA ALA A 48 17.31 -48.34 10.19
C ALA A 48 16.57 -49.38 9.34
N GLU A 49 16.92 -50.67 9.48
CA GLU A 49 16.26 -51.78 8.79
C GLU A 49 15.43 -52.60 9.78
N ILE A 50 14.25 -52.98 9.38
CA ILE A 50 13.39 -53.89 10.14
C ILE A 50 13.85 -55.33 9.86
N ILE A 51 14.37 -56.00 10.89
CA ILE A 51 14.86 -57.39 10.79
C ILE A 51 13.71 -58.38 10.96
N ASP A 52 12.86 -58.17 12.00
CA ASP A 52 11.75 -59.07 12.29
C ASP A 52 10.55 -58.29 12.87
N ILE A 53 9.32 -58.78 12.63
CA ILE A 53 8.09 -58.23 13.14
C ILE A 53 7.27 -59.33 13.80
N ARG A 54 6.93 -59.14 15.05
CA ARG A 54 6.12 -60.09 15.83
C ARG A 54 4.91 -59.40 16.49
N PRO A 55 3.78 -60.15 16.66
CA PRO A 55 2.61 -59.60 17.34
C PRO A 55 2.93 -59.21 18.79
N HIS A 56 2.37 -58.10 19.28
CA HIS A 56 2.50 -57.68 20.67
C HIS A 56 1.66 -58.60 21.58
N PRO A 57 2.25 -59.20 22.66
CA PRO A 57 1.57 -60.23 23.50
C PRO A 57 0.31 -59.69 24.19
N ASN A 58 0.27 -58.40 24.56
CA ASN A 58 -0.81 -57.79 25.36
C ASN A 58 -1.61 -56.77 24.58
N ALA A 59 -1.47 -56.67 23.24
CA ALA A 59 -2.19 -55.65 22.44
C ALA A 59 -2.38 -56.10 20.97
N SER A 60 -3.60 -56.33 20.53
CA SER A 60 -3.96 -56.80 19.19
C SER A 60 -3.70 -55.80 18.07
N LYS A 61 -3.51 -54.51 18.39
CA LYS A 61 -3.24 -53.45 17.42
C LYS A 61 -1.79 -53.04 17.33
N LEU A 62 -0.92 -53.60 18.17
CA LEU A 62 0.52 -53.28 18.18
C LEU A 62 1.36 -54.47 17.71
N VAL A 63 2.52 -54.15 17.19
CA VAL A 63 3.58 -55.11 16.83
C VAL A 63 4.87 -54.71 17.52
N ILE A 64 5.75 -55.67 17.66
CA ILE A 64 7.10 -55.47 18.15
C ILE A 64 8.04 -55.68 16.96
N CYS A 65 8.83 -54.67 16.64
CA CYS A 65 9.79 -54.69 15.55
C CYS A 65 11.20 -54.80 16.14
N ASP A 66 12.00 -55.78 15.67
CA ASP A 66 13.42 -55.79 15.87
C ASP A 66 14.11 -55.03 14.74
N VAL A 67 14.75 -53.89 15.06
CA VAL A 67 15.23 -52.92 14.10
C VAL A 67 16.71 -52.66 14.32
N THR A 68 17.51 -52.65 13.26
CA THR A 68 18.94 -52.37 13.35
C THR A 68 19.35 -51.07 12.65
N ASP A 69 20.24 -50.30 13.29
CA ASP A 69 20.95 -49.16 12.69
C ASP A 69 22.35 -49.58 12.18
N GLY A 70 22.59 -50.88 11.99
CA GLY A 70 23.88 -51.42 11.58
C GLY A 70 24.90 -51.55 12.73
N ARG A 71 24.64 -51.01 13.91
CA ARG A 71 25.51 -51.07 15.10
C ARG A 71 24.85 -51.80 16.26
N LYS A 72 23.56 -51.62 16.45
CA LYS A 72 22.77 -52.17 17.55
C LYS A 72 21.42 -52.64 17.05
N LEU A 73 20.84 -53.63 17.73
CA LEU A 73 19.45 -54.05 17.55
C LEU A 73 18.59 -53.39 18.60
N TYR A 74 17.50 -52.78 18.17
CA TYR A 74 16.52 -52.08 19.00
C TYR A 74 15.19 -52.81 18.96
N ASN A 75 14.56 -52.93 20.12
CA ASN A 75 13.21 -53.45 20.22
C ASN A 75 12.24 -52.26 20.23
N ILE A 76 11.39 -52.16 19.24
CA ILE A 76 10.48 -51.01 19.06
C ILE A 76 9.04 -51.50 18.99
N VAL A 77 8.17 -50.95 19.86
CA VAL A 77 6.73 -51.20 19.77
C VAL A 77 6.10 -50.20 18.81
N CYS A 78 5.45 -50.70 17.77
CA CYS A 78 4.85 -49.84 16.71
C CYS A 78 3.38 -50.17 16.47
N GLY A 79 2.58 -49.16 16.10
CA GLY A 79 1.15 -49.28 15.77
C GLY A 79 0.90 -49.32 14.26
N ALA A 80 1.87 -48.99 13.43
CA ALA A 80 1.72 -48.97 11.99
C ALA A 80 1.62 -50.37 11.39
N LYS A 81 1.01 -50.49 10.21
CA LYS A 81 0.79 -51.75 9.49
C LYS A 81 1.38 -51.79 8.09
N ASN A 82 1.94 -50.65 7.65
CA ASN A 82 2.50 -50.47 6.29
C ASN A 82 3.92 -50.96 6.10
N MET A 83 4.44 -51.75 7.04
CA MET A 83 5.83 -52.21 7.08
C MET A 83 6.00 -53.73 7.03
N LYS A 84 7.13 -54.22 6.52
CA LYS A 84 7.55 -55.60 6.45
C LYS A 84 9.05 -55.74 6.83
N ALA A 85 9.47 -56.95 7.13
CA ALA A 85 10.88 -57.24 7.31
C ALA A 85 11.66 -56.92 6.05
N GLY A 86 12.83 -56.28 6.19
CA GLY A 86 13.67 -55.77 5.12
C GLY A 86 13.41 -54.33 4.74
N ASP A 87 12.33 -53.70 5.23
CA ASP A 87 12.05 -52.27 4.95
C ASP A 87 13.05 -51.38 5.71
N LYS A 88 13.51 -50.32 5.02
CA LYS A 88 14.29 -49.23 5.62
C LYS A 88 13.36 -48.17 6.13
N VAL A 89 13.61 -47.71 7.38
CA VAL A 89 12.69 -46.83 8.11
C VAL A 89 13.42 -45.73 8.87
N ALA A 90 12.70 -44.65 9.24
CA ALA A 90 13.24 -43.59 10.06
C ALA A 90 13.18 -43.99 11.56
N LEU A 91 14.33 -44.14 12.20
CA LEU A 91 14.48 -44.46 13.61
C LEU A 91 14.90 -43.26 14.45
N ALA A 92 14.05 -42.82 15.34
CA ALA A 92 14.41 -41.90 16.42
C ALA A 92 14.77 -42.71 17.67
N ARG A 93 16.02 -42.60 18.12
CA ARG A 93 16.53 -43.31 19.30
C ARG A 93 16.08 -42.63 20.58
N ALA A 94 16.16 -43.36 21.71
CA ALA A 94 15.95 -42.71 23.01
C ALA A 94 16.98 -41.59 23.23
N GLY A 95 16.51 -40.41 23.58
CA GLY A 95 17.27 -39.16 23.69
C GLY A 95 17.06 -38.17 22.54
N THR A 96 16.59 -38.64 21.38
CA THR A 96 16.26 -37.76 20.22
C THR A 96 15.09 -36.86 20.55
N LYS A 97 15.20 -35.57 20.28
CA LYS A 97 14.13 -34.59 20.33
C LYS A 97 13.65 -34.32 18.91
N LEU A 98 12.45 -34.83 18.59
CA LEU A 98 11.79 -34.54 17.31
C LEU A 98 11.31 -33.08 17.25
N PRO A 99 11.29 -32.45 16.06
CA PRO A 99 10.85 -31.08 15.87
C PRO A 99 9.34 -30.92 16.14
N PRO A 100 8.87 -29.68 16.31
CA PRO A 100 7.44 -29.39 16.30
C PRO A 100 6.77 -29.90 15.02
N SER A 101 5.62 -30.55 15.18
CA SER A 101 4.87 -31.14 14.07
C SER A 101 3.37 -31.06 14.31
N VAL A 102 2.55 -31.35 13.30
CA VAL A 102 1.08 -31.35 13.44
C VAL A 102 0.64 -32.24 14.62
N ARG A 103 1.32 -33.37 14.80
CA ARG A 103 1.01 -34.33 15.88
C ARG A 103 1.60 -33.93 17.23
N PHE A 104 2.76 -33.26 17.22
CA PHE A 104 3.47 -32.82 18.43
C PHE A 104 3.84 -31.34 18.31
N PRO A 105 2.93 -30.40 18.61
CA PRO A 105 3.14 -28.96 18.42
C PRO A 105 4.35 -28.37 19.16
N GLU A 106 4.78 -29.00 20.28
CA GLU A 106 5.95 -28.60 21.07
C GLU A 106 7.19 -29.48 20.81
N GLY A 107 7.10 -30.38 19.82
CA GLY A 107 8.07 -31.42 19.59
C GLY A 107 7.91 -32.61 20.57
N LEU A 108 8.68 -33.67 20.38
CA LEU A 108 8.62 -34.88 21.19
C LEU A 108 10.01 -35.36 21.59
N LEU A 109 10.27 -35.50 22.89
CA LEU A 109 11.50 -36.16 23.37
C LEU A 109 11.26 -37.65 23.45
N ILE A 110 11.96 -38.41 22.64
CA ILE A 110 11.90 -39.88 22.63
C ILE A 110 12.60 -40.44 23.84
N GLN A 111 11.92 -41.33 24.55
CA GLN A 111 12.45 -42.01 25.75
C GLN A 111 12.21 -43.49 25.67
N THR A 112 13.08 -44.28 26.30
CA THR A 112 12.86 -45.73 26.50
C THR A 112 11.61 -45.87 27.39
N THR A 113 10.58 -46.51 26.86
CA THR A 113 9.26 -46.57 27.54
C THR A 113 8.70 -48.00 27.50
N LYS A 114 8.03 -48.45 28.57
CA LYS A 114 7.26 -49.70 28.53
C LYS A 114 5.85 -49.44 28.01
N ILE A 115 5.55 -50.03 26.87
CA ILE A 115 4.25 -49.93 26.19
C ILE A 115 3.50 -51.27 26.43
N ARG A 116 2.47 -51.27 27.26
CA ARG A 116 1.65 -52.43 27.64
C ARG A 116 2.51 -53.65 28.09
N GLY A 117 3.63 -53.40 28.78
CA GLY A 117 4.50 -54.41 29.35
C GLY A 117 5.77 -54.66 28.57
N GLU A 118 5.84 -54.37 27.25
CA GLU A 118 6.99 -54.52 26.38
C GLU A 118 7.83 -53.27 26.34
N LEU A 119 9.16 -53.40 26.28
CA LEU A 119 10.09 -52.27 26.25
C LEU A 119 10.23 -51.76 24.80
N SER A 120 10.07 -50.46 24.61
CA SER A 120 10.39 -49.76 23.35
C SER A 120 11.59 -48.87 23.57
N GLU A 121 12.69 -49.10 22.83
CA GLU A 121 13.99 -48.39 22.93
C GLU A 121 14.11 -47.19 21.98
N GLY A 122 13.01 -46.78 21.33
CA GLY A 122 12.94 -45.68 20.35
C GLY A 122 11.59 -45.64 19.69
N MET A 123 11.51 -44.93 18.57
CA MET A 123 10.28 -44.74 17.79
C MET A 123 10.57 -44.85 16.30
N LEU A 124 9.76 -45.63 15.57
CA LEU A 124 9.71 -45.56 14.11
C LEU A 124 8.79 -44.44 13.72
N CYS A 125 9.27 -43.45 12.99
CA CYS A 125 8.62 -42.19 12.76
C CYS A 125 7.80 -42.18 11.47
N ALA A 126 6.63 -41.56 11.52
CA ALA A 126 5.85 -41.18 10.36
C ALA A 126 6.26 -39.77 9.85
N GLU A 127 5.94 -39.45 8.61
CA GLU A 127 6.23 -38.16 8.00
C GLU A 127 5.71 -36.98 8.83
N ASN A 128 4.46 -37.07 9.27
CA ASN A 128 3.80 -36.05 10.08
C ASN A 128 4.35 -35.94 11.52
N GLU A 129 5.11 -36.91 11.99
CA GLU A 129 5.80 -36.90 13.29
C GLU A 129 7.18 -36.26 13.19
N LEU A 130 7.78 -36.30 11.99
CA LEU A 130 9.07 -35.69 11.67
C LEU A 130 8.94 -34.20 11.28
N GLY A 131 7.71 -33.65 11.25
CA GLY A 131 7.47 -32.32 10.70
C GLY A 131 7.52 -32.26 9.17
N ILE A 132 7.56 -33.43 8.52
CA ILE A 132 7.48 -33.59 7.07
C ILE A 132 5.97 -33.81 6.79
N GLY A 133 5.17 -32.72 6.66
CA GLY A 133 3.72 -32.81 6.52
C GLY A 133 3.22 -32.78 5.08
N GLU A 134 1.89 -32.87 4.86
CA GLU A 134 1.23 -32.81 3.54
C GLU A 134 1.57 -31.55 2.74
N ASP A 135 1.92 -30.46 3.44
CA ASP A 135 2.38 -29.20 2.83
C ASP A 135 3.91 -29.15 2.62
N SER A 136 4.65 -30.23 3.01
CA SER A 136 6.08 -30.32 2.82
C SER A 136 6.36 -30.85 1.41
N PHE A 137 7.33 -30.26 0.72
CA PHE A 137 7.80 -30.66 -0.60
C PHE A 137 8.27 -32.13 -0.68
N LEU A 138 8.37 -32.86 0.44
CA LEU A 138 8.76 -34.26 0.51
C LEU A 138 7.58 -35.24 0.47
N SER A 139 6.34 -34.76 0.72
CA SER A 139 5.18 -35.63 0.90
C SER A 139 4.71 -36.38 -0.35
N GLU A 140 4.97 -35.89 -1.54
CA GLU A 140 4.52 -36.51 -2.81
C GLU A 140 5.43 -37.66 -3.33
N GLY A 141 6.62 -37.85 -2.72
CA GLY A 141 7.56 -38.92 -3.12
C GLY A 141 7.65 -40.12 -2.16
N LEU A 142 7.19 -39.88 -0.94
CA LEU A 142 7.25 -40.83 0.16
C LEU A 142 5.83 -41.29 0.47
N THR A 143 5.37 -42.33 -0.19
CA THR A 143 3.96 -42.76 -0.17
C THR A 143 3.60 -43.49 1.11
N THR A 144 3.03 -42.85 2.09
CA THR A 144 2.36 -43.54 3.20
C THR A 144 0.89 -43.19 3.36
N GLY A 145 0.34 -42.26 2.55
CA GLY A 145 -1.09 -41.92 2.63
C GLY A 145 -1.57 -41.46 4.02
N GLY A 146 -0.68 -40.90 4.84
CA GLY A 146 -1.00 -40.32 6.16
C GLY A 146 -1.20 -41.31 7.32
N GLU A 147 -1.31 -42.60 7.11
CA GLU A 147 -1.50 -43.62 8.15
C GLU A 147 -0.39 -44.68 8.12
N GLY A 148 0.81 -44.36 8.65
CA GLY A 148 1.90 -45.35 8.73
C GLY A 148 3.24 -44.70 9.04
N ILE A 149 4.29 -45.51 9.20
CA ILE A 149 5.67 -45.02 9.32
C ILE A 149 6.26 -44.72 7.96
N LEU A 150 7.25 -43.82 7.94
CA LEU A 150 8.02 -43.47 6.75
C LEU A 150 8.87 -44.69 6.30
N ILE A 151 8.61 -45.21 5.09
CA ILE A 151 9.41 -46.24 4.42
C ILE A 151 10.38 -45.54 3.49
N LEU A 152 11.66 -45.78 3.69
CA LEU A 152 12.74 -45.14 2.95
C LEU A 152 13.10 -45.95 1.67
N PRO A 153 13.65 -45.27 0.64
CA PRO A 153 14.09 -45.91 -0.59
C PRO A 153 15.20 -46.99 -0.33
N GLU A 154 15.28 -47.98 -1.22
CA GLU A 154 16.26 -49.07 -1.09
C GLU A 154 17.72 -48.60 -1.12
N TYR A 155 18.01 -47.45 -1.72
CA TYR A 155 19.35 -46.87 -1.77
C TYR A 155 19.82 -46.22 -0.47
N ALA A 156 18.93 -45.89 0.48
CA ALA A 156 19.30 -45.31 1.77
C ALA A 156 20.21 -46.26 2.55
N MET A 157 21.31 -45.78 3.14
CA MET A 157 22.28 -46.61 3.83
C MET A 157 21.92 -46.77 5.31
N ILE A 158 21.93 -48.01 5.81
CA ILE A 158 21.61 -48.31 7.21
C ILE A 158 22.61 -47.59 8.12
N GLY A 159 22.14 -46.87 9.12
CA GLY A 159 22.96 -46.10 10.06
C GLY A 159 23.34 -44.71 9.59
N GLU A 160 22.97 -44.31 8.39
CA GLU A 160 23.08 -42.95 7.87
C GLU A 160 22.05 -42.02 8.58
N ARG A 161 22.39 -40.74 8.71
CA ARG A 161 21.40 -39.76 9.22
C ARG A 161 20.27 -39.64 8.21
N LEU A 162 19.03 -39.47 8.70
CA LEU A 162 17.86 -39.31 7.84
C LEU A 162 18.00 -38.11 6.92
N VAL A 163 18.58 -37.00 7.43
CA VAL A 163 18.81 -35.77 6.67
C VAL A 163 19.71 -35.99 5.45
N ASP A 164 20.73 -36.82 5.57
CA ASP A 164 21.63 -37.14 4.47
C ASP A 164 20.96 -38.09 3.46
N ALA A 165 20.26 -39.12 3.97
CA ALA A 165 19.54 -40.10 3.15
C ALA A 165 18.44 -39.49 2.28
N LEU A 166 17.78 -38.44 2.76
CA LEU A 166 16.69 -37.72 2.08
C LEU A 166 17.16 -36.43 1.39
N GLY A 167 18.44 -36.07 1.47
CA GLY A 167 18.98 -34.85 0.89
C GLY A 167 18.40 -33.57 1.54
N LEU A 168 18.14 -33.61 2.85
CA LEU A 168 17.59 -32.50 3.63
C LEU A 168 18.68 -31.64 4.29
N ASP A 169 19.95 -31.93 4.05
CA ASP A 169 21.07 -31.12 4.53
C ASP A 169 21.31 -29.92 3.62
N ASP A 170 20.26 -29.11 3.47
CA ASP A 170 20.26 -27.89 2.64
C ASP A 170 19.52 -26.76 3.33
N VAL A 171 19.74 -25.54 2.85
CA VAL A 171 19.09 -24.34 3.34
C VAL A 171 18.33 -23.66 2.20
N VAL A 172 17.05 -23.45 2.39
CA VAL A 172 16.23 -22.68 1.47
C VAL A 172 16.33 -21.20 1.84
N ILE A 173 16.69 -20.38 0.85
CA ILE A 173 16.80 -18.94 0.96
C ILE A 173 15.64 -18.31 0.22
N GLU A 174 14.93 -17.39 0.88
CA GLU A 174 13.88 -16.60 0.25
C GLU A 174 14.29 -15.13 0.17
N ILE A 175 14.29 -14.56 -1.05
CA ILE A 175 14.69 -13.17 -1.34
C ILE A 175 13.50 -12.38 -1.85
N GLY A 176 13.25 -11.23 -1.23
CA GLY A 176 12.32 -10.21 -1.69
C GLY A 176 12.90 -9.42 -2.87
N VAL A 177 12.58 -9.83 -4.10
CA VAL A 177 13.10 -9.18 -5.30
C VAL A 177 12.23 -8.00 -5.69
N THR A 178 12.83 -6.81 -5.73
CA THR A 178 12.16 -5.57 -6.15
C THR A 178 11.79 -5.58 -7.64
N PRO A 179 10.73 -4.87 -8.07
CA PRO A 179 10.26 -4.90 -9.46
C PRO A 179 11.28 -4.45 -10.52
N ASN A 180 12.27 -3.64 -10.15
CA ASN A 180 13.34 -3.17 -11.03
C ASN A 180 14.45 -4.20 -11.25
N ARG A 181 14.49 -5.29 -10.46
CA ARG A 181 15.54 -6.32 -10.54
C ARG A 181 15.01 -7.68 -11.04
N PRO A 182 14.35 -7.75 -12.23
CA PRO A 182 13.85 -9.01 -12.77
C PRO A 182 14.95 -10.02 -13.08
N ASP A 183 16.19 -9.60 -13.31
CA ASP A 183 17.37 -10.44 -13.47
C ASP A 183 17.56 -11.37 -12.24
N CYS A 184 17.30 -10.85 -11.02
CA CYS A 184 17.37 -11.62 -9.77
C CYS A 184 16.15 -12.53 -9.50
N LEU A 185 15.20 -12.62 -10.43
CA LEU A 185 14.15 -13.66 -10.40
C LEU A 185 14.67 -15.01 -10.97
N SER A 186 15.99 -15.21 -10.96
CA SER A 186 16.68 -16.41 -11.42
C SER A 186 17.88 -16.75 -10.53
N ILE A 187 18.23 -18.03 -10.48
CA ILE A 187 19.44 -18.50 -9.75
C ILE A 187 20.71 -17.86 -10.34
N ILE A 188 20.81 -17.81 -11.65
CA ILE A 188 21.95 -17.17 -12.34
C ILE A 188 22.04 -15.68 -12.00
N GLY A 189 20.90 -14.97 -11.90
CA GLY A 189 20.89 -13.56 -11.49
C GLY A 189 21.40 -13.37 -10.06
N ILE A 190 20.96 -14.22 -9.13
CA ILE A 190 21.47 -14.23 -7.75
C ILE A 190 22.96 -14.62 -7.73
N ALA A 191 23.37 -15.61 -8.52
CA ALA A 191 24.78 -16.02 -8.60
C ALA A 191 25.69 -14.88 -9.10
N ARG A 192 25.22 -14.01 -10.03
CA ARG A 192 25.95 -12.80 -10.47
C ARG A 192 26.15 -11.82 -9.31
N GLU A 193 25.13 -11.59 -8.51
CA GLU A 193 25.24 -10.72 -7.34
C GLU A 193 26.20 -11.29 -6.30
N VAL A 194 26.07 -12.58 -5.98
CA VAL A 194 26.98 -13.25 -5.05
C VAL A 194 28.42 -13.24 -5.57
N ALA A 195 28.61 -13.49 -6.85
CA ALA A 195 29.95 -13.42 -7.46
C ALA A 195 30.53 -11.99 -7.39
N ALA A 196 29.73 -10.96 -7.60
CA ALA A 196 30.17 -9.58 -7.50
C ALA A 196 30.51 -9.18 -6.05
N ILE A 197 29.72 -9.64 -5.06
CA ILE A 197 29.95 -9.40 -3.62
C ILE A 197 31.25 -10.09 -3.17
N LEU A 198 31.42 -11.38 -3.50
CA LEU A 198 32.52 -12.22 -3.02
C LEU A 198 33.74 -12.21 -3.93
N GLU A 199 33.75 -11.37 -4.96
CA GLU A 199 34.87 -11.21 -5.91
C GLU A 199 35.23 -12.50 -6.66
N THR A 200 34.22 -13.34 -6.93
CA THR A 200 34.36 -14.59 -7.65
C THR A 200 33.75 -14.50 -9.06
N LYS A 201 33.63 -15.62 -9.75
CA LYS A 201 33.04 -15.67 -11.11
C LYS A 201 31.86 -16.63 -11.15
N VAL A 202 30.86 -16.29 -11.97
CA VAL A 202 29.74 -17.16 -12.27
C VAL A 202 30.17 -18.32 -13.17
N LYS A 203 29.74 -19.52 -12.82
CA LYS A 203 29.84 -20.73 -13.64
C LYS A 203 28.56 -20.92 -14.42
N TYR A 204 28.56 -20.56 -15.68
CA TYR A 204 27.38 -20.72 -16.52
C TYR A 204 27.16 -22.18 -16.89
N PRO A 205 25.88 -22.66 -16.98
CA PRO A 205 25.59 -24.01 -17.44
C PRO A 205 25.96 -24.18 -18.92
N ASP A 206 26.18 -25.43 -19.33
CA ASP A 206 26.37 -25.76 -20.73
C ASP A 206 25.06 -25.60 -21.51
N TYR A 207 25.10 -24.87 -22.61
CA TYR A 207 24.00 -24.64 -23.52
C TYR A 207 24.07 -25.49 -24.81
N GLY A 208 25.01 -26.44 -24.87
CA GLY A 208 25.15 -27.35 -26.00
C GLY A 208 23.95 -28.28 -26.11
N VAL A 209 23.49 -28.52 -27.34
CA VAL A 209 22.38 -29.42 -27.65
C VAL A 209 22.83 -30.50 -28.62
N LEU A 210 22.56 -31.75 -28.29
CA LEU A 210 22.76 -32.86 -29.21
C LEU A 210 21.56 -32.96 -30.15
N GLU A 211 21.77 -32.62 -31.41
CA GLU A 211 20.74 -32.61 -32.47
C GLU A 211 20.74 -33.91 -33.26
N GLU A 212 19.54 -34.43 -33.50
CA GLU A 212 19.34 -35.70 -34.24
C GLU A 212 18.13 -35.61 -35.17
N GLY A 213 18.10 -36.37 -36.27
CA GLY A 213 16.94 -36.52 -37.15
C GLY A 213 16.81 -35.45 -38.22
N GLU A 214 15.57 -35.04 -38.51
CA GLU A 214 15.20 -34.11 -39.57
C GLU A 214 15.41 -32.64 -39.12
N ASP A 215 15.44 -31.75 -40.09
CA ASP A 215 15.50 -30.31 -39.86
C ASP A 215 14.14 -29.77 -39.38
N ILE A 216 14.16 -28.92 -38.32
CA ILE A 216 12.95 -28.34 -37.75
C ILE A 216 12.12 -27.54 -38.76
N GLU A 217 12.77 -26.87 -39.74
CA GLU A 217 12.07 -26.08 -40.77
C GLU A 217 11.21 -26.95 -41.70
N SER A 218 11.51 -28.27 -41.80
CA SER A 218 10.66 -29.21 -42.53
C SER A 218 9.47 -29.73 -41.71
N LEU A 219 9.50 -29.57 -40.38
CA LEU A 219 8.57 -30.18 -39.45
C LEU A 219 7.59 -29.17 -38.83
N ALA A 220 8.04 -27.92 -38.66
CA ALA A 220 7.25 -26.84 -38.04
C ALA A 220 7.51 -25.49 -38.72
N ALA A 221 6.54 -24.59 -38.64
CA ALA A 221 6.65 -23.22 -39.13
C ALA A 221 6.25 -22.21 -38.04
N VAL A 222 6.90 -21.07 -38.03
CA VAL A 222 6.57 -19.98 -37.11
C VAL A 222 6.43 -18.66 -37.89
N GLU A 223 5.42 -17.88 -37.56
CA GLU A 223 5.17 -16.56 -38.13
C GLU A 223 4.86 -15.57 -37.00
N VAL A 224 5.59 -14.46 -36.94
CA VAL A 224 5.34 -13.38 -35.98
C VAL A 224 4.75 -12.20 -36.74
N LEU A 225 3.45 -12.00 -36.59
CA LEU A 225 2.71 -10.91 -37.26
C LEU A 225 2.76 -9.60 -36.46
N ASP A 226 2.88 -9.70 -35.14
CA ASP A 226 2.98 -8.56 -34.21
C ASP A 226 4.40 -8.52 -33.62
N VAL A 227 5.31 -7.90 -34.36
CA VAL A 227 6.74 -7.79 -33.99
C VAL A 227 6.95 -6.89 -32.76
N ASP A 228 6.09 -5.87 -32.56
CA ASP A 228 6.16 -5.00 -31.38
C ASP A 228 5.70 -5.72 -30.12
N GLY A 229 4.71 -6.58 -30.25
CA GLY A 229 4.23 -7.41 -29.16
C GLY A 229 5.16 -8.58 -28.82
N CYS A 230 5.80 -9.16 -29.84
CA CYS A 230 6.76 -10.26 -29.72
C CYS A 230 8.04 -9.95 -30.54
N PRO A 231 8.98 -9.16 -29.99
CA PRO A 231 10.22 -8.85 -30.70
C PRO A 231 11.11 -10.03 -31.02
N ARG A 232 11.04 -11.11 -30.22
CA ARG A 232 11.79 -12.36 -30.48
C ARG A 232 10.95 -13.59 -30.14
N TYR A 233 10.95 -14.55 -31.04
CA TYR A 233 10.36 -15.88 -30.83
C TYR A 233 11.30 -16.95 -31.30
N SER A 234 11.64 -17.89 -30.43
CA SER A 234 12.51 -19.03 -30.74
C SER A 234 11.85 -20.33 -30.32
N CYS A 235 12.04 -21.38 -31.09
CA CYS A 235 11.56 -22.71 -30.71
C CYS A 235 12.48 -23.83 -31.21
N ARG A 236 12.34 -24.98 -30.52
CA ARG A 236 12.92 -26.27 -30.90
C ARG A 236 11.87 -27.35 -30.90
N LEU A 237 12.04 -28.34 -31.76
CA LEU A 237 11.20 -29.52 -31.80
C LEU A 237 11.94 -30.70 -31.18
N ILE A 238 11.27 -31.39 -30.27
CA ILE A 238 11.79 -32.60 -29.60
C ILE A 238 10.81 -33.74 -29.88
N THR A 239 11.27 -34.77 -30.52
CA THR A 239 10.45 -35.93 -30.94
C THR A 239 10.69 -37.13 -30.05
N ASP A 240 9.81 -38.11 -30.12
CA ASP A 240 9.90 -39.40 -29.42
C ASP A 240 10.04 -39.27 -27.88
N VAL A 241 9.47 -38.20 -27.28
CA VAL A 241 9.55 -38.02 -25.83
C VAL A 241 8.69 -39.04 -25.09
N LYS A 242 9.14 -39.41 -23.89
CA LYS A 242 8.36 -40.21 -22.96
C LYS A 242 8.01 -39.37 -21.73
N ILE A 243 6.73 -39.01 -21.62
CA ILE A 243 6.22 -38.34 -20.43
C ILE A 243 6.21 -39.29 -19.25
N ALA A 244 6.81 -38.87 -18.14
CA ALA A 244 6.94 -39.64 -16.90
C ALA A 244 7.12 -38.71 -15.70
N PRO A 245 7.01 -39.16 -14.46
CA PRO A 245 7.43 -38.39 -13.29
C PRO A 245 8.89 -37.91 -13.44
N SER A 246 9.16 -36.73 -12.92
CA SER A 246 10.50 -36.13 -12.93
C SER A 246 11.48 -36.92 -12.06
N PRO A 247 12.77 -36.95 -12.43
CA PRO A 247 13.79 -37.49 -11.55
C PRO A 247 13.91 -36.67 -10.25
N ASP A 248 14.30 -37.32 -9.15
CA ASP A 248 14.31 -36.77 -7.79
C ASP A 248 15.06 -35.44 -7.68
N TRP A 249 16.23 -35.31 -8.31
CA TRP A 249 16.99 -34.06 -8.29
C TRP A 249 16.23 -32.85 -8.85
N LEU A 250 15.41 -33.07 -9.88
CA LEU A 250 14.60 -32.00 -10.50
C LEU A 250 13.39 -31.69 -9.64
N LYS A 251 12.71 -32.71 -9.17
CA LYS A 251 11.54 -32.62 -8.29
C LYS A 251 11.90 -31.86 -7.00
N THR A 252 12.93 -32.31 -6.25
CA THR A 252 13.35 -31.69 -4.98
C THR A 252 13.67 -30.20 -5.12
N ARG A 253 14.37 -29.80 -6.19
CA ARG A 253 14.70 -28.37 -6.42
C ARG A 253 13.48 -27.51 -6.68
N LEU A 254 12.53 -28.00 -7.48
CA LEU A 254 11.31 -27.26 -7.77
C LEU A 254 10.44 -27.12 -6.52
N GLU A 255 10.24 -28.19 -5.80
CA GLU A 255 9.42 -28.23 -4.59
C GLU A 255 10.04 -27.38 -3.48
N ALA A 256 11.35 -27.44 -3.26
CA ALA A 256 12.06 -26.54 -2.35
C ALA A 256 11.92 -25.06 -2.75
N SER A 257 11.75 -24.79 -4.05
CA SER A 257 11.49 -23.45 -4.57
C SER A 257 10.01 -23.06 -4.56
N GLY A 258 9.10 -23.90 -4.05
CA GLY A 258 7.67 -23.66 -3.96
C GLY A 258 6.91 -23.93 -5.27
N ILE A 259 7.48 -24.70 -6.20
CA ILE A 259 6.82 -25.11 -7.45
C ILE A 259 6.53 -26.61 -7.38
N ARG A 260 5.25 -26.96 -7.50
CA ARG A 260 4.82 -28.37 -7.55
C ARG A 260 5.35 -29.08 -8.80
N SER A 261 5.91 -30.27 -8.63
CA SER A 261 6.31 -31.14 -9.73
C SER A 261 5.07 -31.71 -10.45
N ILE A 262 5.10 -31.74 -11.78
CA ILE A 262 4.00 -32.22 -12.63
C ILE A 262 4.45 -33.42 -13.48
N ASN A 263 5.41 -33.21 -14.36
CA ASN A 263 6.03 -34.23 -15.18
C ASN A 263 7.40 -33.75 -15.70
N ASN A 264 8.18 -34.66 -16.20
CA ASN A 264 9.56 -34.44 -16.65
C ASN A 264 9.76 -33.39 -17.75
N VAL A 265 8.72 -32.99 -18.46
CA VAL A 265 8.76 -31.92 -19.48
C VAL A 265 8.40 -30.56 -18.88
N VAL A 266 7.25 -30.48 -18.21
CA VAL A 266 6.80 -29.24 -17.57
C VAL A 266 7.77 -28.80 -16.48
N ASP A 267 8.31 -29.76 -15.74
CA ASP A 267 9.27 -29.48 -14.67
C ASP A 267 10.60 -28.93 -15.21
N VAL A 268 11.06 -29.40 -16.39
CA VAL A 268 12.22 -28.77 -17.04
C VAL A 268 11.92 -27.33 -17.43
N THR A 269 10.71 -27.01 -17.94
CA THR A 269 10.36 -25.61 -18.25
C THR A 269 10.35 -24.74 -17.00
N ASN A 270 9.84 -25.24 -15.86
CA ASN A 270 9.88 -24.58 -14.57
C ASN A 270 11.30 -24.46 -14.00
N PHE A 271 12.12 -25.47 -14.20
CA PHE A 271 13.53 -25.42 -13.79
C PHE A 271 14.28 -24.31 -14.52
N ILE A 272 14.12 -24.19 -15.84
CA ILE A 272 14.75 -23.13 -16.64
C ILE A 272 14.20 -21.74 -16.26
N LEU A 273 12.91 -21.63 -15.96
CA LEU A 273 12.30 -20.40 -15.45
C LEU A 273 12.99 -19.93 -14.16
N LEU A 274 13.35 -20.85 -13.26
CA LEU A 274 14.10 -20.53 -12.03
C LEU A 274 15.61 -20.38 -12.28
N GLU A 275 16.22 -21.26 -13.10
CA GLU A 275 17.66 -21.24 -13.40
C GLU A 275 18.06 -19.95 -14.11
N LEU A 276 17.36 -19.59 -15.21
CA LEU A 276 17.73 -18.51 -16.13
C LEU A 276 16.78 -17.31 -16.12
N GLY A 277 15.65 -17.39 -15.44
CA GLY A 277 14.63 -16.34 -15.44
C GLY A 277 13.79 -16.25 -16.73
N GLN A 278 13.92 -17.25 -17.63
CA GLN A 278 13.23 -17.30 -18.89
C GLN A 278 12.02 -18.22 -18.81
N PRO A 279 10.78 -17.70 -18.90
CA PRO A 279 9.62 -18.57 -19.04
C PRO A 279 9.61 -19.29 -20.38
N LEU A 280 9.32 -20.58 -20.35
CA LEU A 280 9.19 -21.46 -21.51
C LEU A 280 7.78 -22.04 -21.55
N HIS A 281 7.33 -22.45 -22.74
CA HIS A 281 6.12 -23.22 -22.89
C HIS A 281 6.33 -24.42 -23.83
N ALA A 282 5.73 -25.54 -23.48
CA ALA A 282 5.81 -26.77 -24.27
C ALA A 282 4.43 -27.08 -24.87
N PHE A 283 4.33 -27.07 -26.19
CA PHE A 283 3.13 -27.47 -26.92
C PHE A 283 3.23 -28.91 -27.39
N ASP A 284 2.17 -29.70 -27.28
CA ASP A 284 2.04 -30.96 -28.00
C ASP A 284 1.95 -30.68 -29.52
N HIS A 285 3.05 -30.98 -30.22
CA HIS A 285 3.20 -30.66 -31.63
C HIS A 285 2.13 -31.35 -32.52
N ASN A 286 1.66 -32.53 -32.11
CA ASN A 286 0.64 -33.25 -32.85
C ASN A 286 -0.77 -32.66 -32.73
N LEU A 287 -1.00 -31.79 -31.73
CA LEU A 287 -2.25 -31.06 -31.53
C LEU A 287 -2.26 -29.70 -32.22
N LEU A 288 -1.11 -29.27 -32.82
CA LEU A 288 -1.03 -27.98 -33.54
C LEU A 288 -1.60 -28.11 -34.95
N ASP A 289 -2.70 -27.42 -35.22
CA ASP A 289 -3.29 -27.35 -36.56
C ASP A 289 -2.30 -26.73 -37.54
N GLY A 290 -2.02 -27.47 -38.65
CA GLY A 290 -1.06 -27.05 -39.67
C GLY A 290 0.40 -27.08 -39.25
N ARG A 291 0.75 -27.58 -38.04
CA ARG A 291 2.10 -27.63 -37.50
C ARG A 291 2.77 -26.23 -37.52
N LYS A 292 1.94 -25.23 -37.27
CA LYS A 292 2.34 -23.83 -37.40
C LYS A 292 2.01 -23.04 -36.13
N ILE A 293 2.91 -22.12 -35.76
CA ILE A 293 2.70 -21.10 -34.73
C ILE A 293 2.54 -19.74 -35.42
N ILE A 294 1.55 -18.98 -35.00
CA ILE A 294 1.30 -17.61 -35.43
C ILE A 294 1.17 -16.71 -34.19
N VAL A 295 2.10 -15.76 -34.02
CA VAL A 295 2.03 -14.79 -32.91
C VAL A 295 1.42 -13.49 -33.44
N ARG A 296 0.30 -13.08 -32.87
CA ARG A 296 -0.49 -11.92 -33.30
C ARG A 296 -1.27 -11.26 -32.18
N SER A 297 -1.76 -10.05 -32.42
CA SER A 297 -2.83 -9.49 -31.58
C SER A 297 -4.12 -10.31 -31.70
N ALA A 298 -4.86 -10.44 -30.61
CA ALA A 298 -6.15 -11.13 -30.62
C ALA A 298 -7.21 -10.35 -31.40
N LYS A 299 -8.27 -11.03 -31.86
CA LYS A 299 -9.45 -10.36 -32.40
C LYS A 299 -10.40 -10.00 -31.26
N ASN A 300 -11.08 -8.86 -31.33
CA ASN A 300 -12.07 -8.49 -30.30
C ASN A 300 -13.16 -9.55 -30.19
N GLY A 301 -13.41 -10.04 -28.97
CA GLY A 301 -14.40 -11.08 -28.70
C GLY A 301 -13.92 -12.52 -28.99
N GLU A 302 -12.66 -12.71 -29.42
CA GLU A 302 -12.06 -14.03 -29.58
C GLU A 302 -12.00 -14.77 -28.24
N LEU A 303 -12.23 -16.09 -28.25
CA LEU A 303 -12.29 -16.90 -27.04
C LEU A 303 -11.09 -17.84 -26.94
N ILE A 304 -10.56 -17.98 -25.74
CA ILE A 304 -9.58 -19.00 -25.37
C ILE A 304 -9.97 -19.67 -24.06
N GLU A 305 -9.77 -20.99 -23.98
CA GLU A 305 -9.84 -21.73 -22.73
C GLU A 305 -8.39 -22.00 -22.27
N THR A 306 -8.04 -21.43 -21.12
CA THR A 306 -6.69 -21.55 -20.54
C THR A 306 -6.55 -22.84 -19.71
N ILE A 307 -5.31 -23.22 -19.34
CA ILE A 307 -5.01 -24.48 -18.63
C ILE A 307 -5.81 -24.62 -17.32
N ASP A 308 -6.19 -23.51 -16.70
CA ASP A 308 -7.04 -23.48 -15.49
C ASP A 308 -8.53 -23.80 -15.78
N GLY A 309 -8.88 -24.18 -17.02
CA GLY A 309 -10.23 -24.54 -17.45
C GLY A 309 -11.20 -23.34 -17.60
N ILE A 310 -10.72 -22.11 -17.50
CA ILE A 310 -11.55 -20.91 -17.58
C ILE A 310 -11.57 -20.35 -19.00
N LYS A 311 -12.78 -20.14 -19.55
CA LYS A 311 -12.97 -19.46 -20.84
C LYS A 311 -12.85 -17.95 -20.67
N ARG A 312 -11.99 -17.35 -21.50
CA ARG A 312 -11.71 -15.90 -21.46
C ARG A 312 -12.01 -15.25 -22.79
N THR A 313 -12.65 -14.08 -22.74
CA THR A 313 -12.88 -13.22 -23.89
C THR A 313 -11.71 -12.28 -24.06
N LEU A 314 -11.16 -12.23 -25.27
CA LEU A 314 -9.98 -11.47 -25.61
C LEU A 314 -10.32 -10.10 -26.22
N SER A 315 -9.40 -9.16 -26.09
CA SER A 315 -9.44 -7.86 -26.75
C SER A 315 -8.28 -7.73 -27.74
N HIS A 316 -8.32 -6.73 -28.61
CA HIS A 316 -7.25 -6.46 -29.57
C HIS A 316 -5.89 -6.17 -28.91
N ASP A 317 -5.89 -5.71 -27.68
CA ASP A 317 -4.65 -5.43 -26.93
C ASP A 317 -3.93 -6.68 -26.43
N ASP A 318 -4.63 -7.82 -26.38
CA ASP A 318 -4.04 -9.07 -25.97
C ASP A 318 -3.17 -9.67 -27.05
N LEU A 319 -1.97 -10.11 -26.69
CA LEU A 319 -1.12 -10.87 -27.56
C LEU A 319 -1.43 -12.36 -27.40
N VAL A 320 -1.63 -13.05 -28.51
CA VAL A 320 -1.94 -14.48 -28.54
C VAL A 320 -0.97 -15.25 -29.40
N ILE A 321 -0.71 -16.48 -28.97
CA ILE A 321 -0.06 -17.50 -29.77
C ILE A 321 -1.17 -18.38 -30.33
N CYS A 322 -1.19 -18.57 -31.65
CA CYS A 322 -2.18 -19.32 -32.37
C CYS A 322 -1.55 -20.48 -33.15
N ASP A 323 -2.28 -21.52 -33.40
CA ASP A 323 -2.05 -22.45 -34.52
C ASP A 323 -2.61 -21.87 -35.81
N ALA A 324 -2.73 -22.67 -36.86
CA ALA A 324 -3.29 -22.21 -38.14
C ALA A 324 -4.79 -21.81 -38.05
N ARG A 325 -5.51 -22.13 -36.99
CA ARG A 325 -6.96 -21.93 -36.85
C ARG A 325 -7.41 -21.13 -35.66
N LYS A 326 -6.80 -21.33 -34.49
CA LYS A 326 -7.30 -20.83 -33.19
C LYS A 326 -6.18 -20.38 -32.23
N PRO A 327 -6.48 -19.56 -31.21
CA PRO A 327 -5.56 -19.27 -30.12
C PRO A 327 -5.25 -20.54 -29.28
N ILE A 328 -3.99 -20.71 -28.96
CA ILE A 328 -3.45 -21.82 -28.17
C ILE A 328 -2.74 -21.35 -26.89
N ALA A 329 -2.42 -20.06 -26.78
CA ALA A 329 -1.91 -19.48 -25.53
C ALA A 329 -2.15 -17.95 -25.49
N LEU A 330 -2.29 -17.42 -24.27
CA LEU A 330 -2.09 -16.00 -23.98
C LEU A 330 -0.59 -15.75 -23.83
N ALA A 331 -0.01 -15.04 -24.77
CA ALA A 331 1.44 -14.84 -24.86
C ALA A 331 2.01 -14.25 -23.55
N GLY A 332 2.95 -14.97 -22.96
CA GLY A 332 3.62 -14.59 -21.72
C GLY A 332 2.77 -14.66 -20.45
N VAL A 333 1.51 -15.13 -20.53
CA VAL A 333 0.61 -15.20 -19.38
C VAL A 333 0.27 -16.64 -19.03
N MET A 334 -0.41 -17.37 -19.93
CA MET A 334 -0.84 -18.74 -19.68
C MET A 334 -1.13 -19.52 -20.97
N GLY A 335 -0.76 -20.79 -21.00
CA GLY A 335 -1.08 -21.71 -22.08
C GLY A 335 -2.58 -22.01 -22.21
N GLY A 336 -3.01 -22.46 -23.36
CA GLY A 336 -4.37 -22.98 -23.61
C GLY A 336 -4.46 -24.47 -23.32
N ALA A 337 -5.62 -24.90 -22.82
CA ALA A 337 -5.90 -26.30 -22.50
C ALA A 337 -5.87 -27.23 -23.74
N ASN A 338 -5.97 -26.65 -24.93
CA ASN A 338 -6.11 -27.39 -26.17
C ASN A 338 -4.82 -27.95 -26.77
N THR A 339 -3.66 -27.59 -26.24
CA THR A 339 -2.34 -28.04 -26.71
C THR A 339 -1.42 -28.45 -25.55
N GLU A 340 -2.00 -28.71 -24.39
CA GLU A 340 -1.32 -29.10 -23.17
C GLU A 340 -0.63 -30.47 -23.31
N ILE A 341 0.53 -30.58 -22.65
CA ILE A 341 1.31 -31.81 -22.56
C ILE A 341 0.55 -32.85 -21.71
N SER A 342 0.39 -34.06 -22.25
CA SER A 342 -0.27 -35.18 -21.60
C SER A 342 0.58 -36.47 -21.69
N GLU A 343 0.20 -37.52 -20.99
CA GLU A 343 0.88 -38.84 -21.07
C GLU A 343 0.98 -39.40 -22.51
N LYS A 344 0.10 -38.94 -23.39
CA LYS A 344 0.02 -39.34 -24.80
C LYS A 344 0.97 -38.57 -25.70
N THR A 345 1.49 -37.45 -25.24
CA THR A 345 2.38 -36.59 -26.01
C THR A 345 3.66 -37.33 -26.39
N ARG A 346 4.09 -37.18 -27.65
CA ARG A 346 5.31 -37.77 -28.19
C ARG A 346 6.24 -36.76 -28.80
N ASP A 347 5.71 -35.69 -29.36
CA ASP A 347 6.48 -34.65 -30.01
C ASP A 347 6.14 -33.30 -29.40
N ILE A 348 7.14 -32.53 -29.05
CA ILE A 348 7.00 -31.26 -28.31
C ILE A 348 7.62 -30.13 -29.12
N LEU A 349 6.84 -29.10 -29.42
CA LEU A 349 7.38 -27.85 -29.87
C LEU A 349 7.61 -26.96 -28.62
N LEU A 350 8.90 -26.75 -28.29
CA LEU A 350 9.31 -25.98 -27.11
C LEU A 350 9.52 -24.52 -27.49
N GLU A 351 8.77 -23.62 -26.87
CA GLU A 351 8.82 -22.17 -27.04
C GLU A 351 9.76 -21.50 -26.04
N SER A 352 10.50 -20.53 -26.53
CA SER A 352 11.15 -19.47 -25.76
C SER A 352 11.00 -18.15 -26.47
N ALA A 353 10.42 -17.15 -25.82
CA ALA A 353 10.13 -15.89 -26.49
C ALA A 353 10.47 -14.68 -25.62
N TYR A 354 10.54 -13.51 -26.23
CA TYR A 354 10.56 -12.22 -25.56
C TYR A 354 9.28 -11.45 -25.96
N PHE A 355 8.41 -11.23 -25.00
CA PHE A 355 7.18 -10.47 -25.19
C PHE A 355 7.30 -9.08 -24.61
N ASN A 356 6.57 -8.11 -25.19
CA ASN A 356 6.55 -6.74 -24.70
C ASN A 356 5.98 -6.67 -23.27
N PRO A 357 6.79 -6.21 -22.26
CA PRO A 357 6.41 -6.22 -20.86
C PRO A 357 5.11 -5.48 -20.55
N ALA A 358 4.89 -4.32 -21.21
CA ALA A 358 3.69 -3.51 -20.99
C ALA A 358 2.42 -4.21 -21.48
N ARG A 359 2.50 -4.97 -22.58
CA ARG A 359 1.36 -5.75 -23.11
C ARG A 359 1.03 -6.92 -22.20
N VAL A 360 2.04 -7.68 -21.77
CA VAL A 360 1.83 -8.79 -20.82
C VAL A 360 1.18 -8.29 -19.52
N ARG A 361 1.69 -7.16 -18.98
CA ARG A 361 1.12 -6.56 -17.76
C ARG A 361 -0.35 -6.15 -17.95
N ARG A 362 -0.70 -5.51 -19.07
CA ARG A 362 -2.09 -5.12 -19.37
C ARG A 362 -3.01 -6.33 -19.47
N THR A 363 -2.61 -7.36 -20.22
CA THR A 363 -3.36 -8.60 -20.36
C THR A 363 -3.53 -9.30 -19.01
N SER A 364 -2.46 -9.50 -18.24
CA SER A 364 -2.49 -10.11 -16.91
C SER A 364 -3.44 -9.36 -15.95
N LYS A 365 -3.38 -8.02 -15.92
CA LYS A 365 -4.26 -7.19 -15.09
C LYS A 365 -5.73 -7.28 -15.54
N ARG A 366 -6.00 -7.16 -16.86
CA ARG A 366 -7.36 -7.19 -17.43
C ARG A 366 -8.03 -8.54 -17.21
N THR A 367 -7.30 -9.63 -17.39
CA THR A 367 -7.83 -10.99 -17.21
C THR A 367 -7.80 -11.46 -15.76
N ASN A 368 -7.24 -10.66 -14.84
CA ASN A 368 -6.96 -11.00 -13.44
C ASN A 368 -6.20 -12.32 -13.30
N LEU A 369 -5.23 -12.56 -14.19
CA LEU A 369 -4.48 -13.80 -14.29
C LEU A 369 -2.99 -13.53 -14.02
N LYS A 370 -2.51 -13.98 -12.87
CA LYS A 370 -1.11 -13.87 -12.46
C LYS A 370 -0.46 -15.24 -12.49
N SER A 371 0.67 -15.36 -13.18
CA SER A 371 1.48 -16.57 -13.24
C SER A 371 2.95 -16.23 -13.00
N GLN A 372 3.78 -17.24 -12.73
CA GLN A 372 5.23 -17.07 -12.63
C GLN A 372 5.84 -16.55 -13.95
N SER A 373 5.23 -16.88 -15.07
CA SER A 373 5.61 -16.38 -16.41
C SER A 373 5.27 -14.90 -16.56
N SER A 374 3.99 -14.51 -16.29
CA SER A 374 3.57 -13.11 -16.40
C SER A 374 4.33 -12.21 -15.43
N TYR A 375 4.66 -12.70 -14.24
CA TYR A 375 5.44 -11.98 -13.23
C TYR A 375 6.84 -11.60 -13.71
N ARG A 376 7.48 -12.45 -14.55
CA ARG A 376 8.79 -12.17 -15.16
C ARG A 376 8.66 -11.32 -16.41
N PHE A 377 7.79 -11.69 -17.34
CA PHE A 377 7.60 -10.96 -18.58
C PHE A 377 7.19 -9.50 -18.36
N GLU A 378 6.27 -9.23 -17.44
CA GLU A 378 5.79 -7.87 -17.17
C GLU A 378 6.86 -6.93 -16.60
N ARG A 379 7.95 -7.48 -16.03
CA ARG A 379 9.11 -6.73 -15.53
C ARG A 379 10.23 -6.62 -16.53
N GLY A 380 10.22 -7.46 -17.55
CA GLY A 380 11.27 -7.59 -18.55
C GLY A 380 12.21 -8.75 -18.26
N ILE A 381 12.52 -9.50 -19.29
CA ILE A 381 13.50 -10.60 -19.28
C ILE A 381 14.65 -10.26 -20.24
N ASP A 382 15.69 -11.12 -20.30
CA ASP A 382 16.79 -10.94 -21.24
C ASP A 382 16.42 -11.36 -22.67
N PRO A 383 16.24 -10.43 -23.64
CA PRO A 383 15.93 -10.79 -25.01
C PRO A 383 17.06 -11.62 -25.68
N ASN A 384 18.30 -11.53 -25.20
CA ASN A 384 19.43 -12.29 -25.71
C ASN A 384 19.65 -13.65 -24.98
N GLY A 385 18.90 -13.86 -23.88
CA GLY A 385 18.84 -15.14 -23.14
C GLY A 385 17.94 -16.18 -23.79
N VAL A 386 16.99 -15.77 -24.65
CA VAL A 386 15.92 -16.59 -25.24
C VAL A 386 16.45 -17.89 -25.85
N VAL A 387 17.47 -17.82 -26.72
CA VAL A 387 18.04 -19.02 -27.37
C VAL A 387 18.79 -19.90 -26.39
N LYS A 388 19.54 -19.34 -25.45
CA LYS A 388 20.26 -20.11 -24.43
C LYS A 388 19.29 -20.95 -23.60
N ALA A 389 18.14 -20.39 -23.28
CA ALA A 389 17.13 -21.04 -22.46
C ALA A 389 16.45 -22.21 -23.20
N VAL A 390 16.05 -22.01 -24.48
CA VAL A 390 15.45 -23.12 -25.25
C VAL A 390 16.47 -24.22 -25.55
N ASP A 391 17.72 -23.88 -25.81
CA ASP A 391 18.80 -24.86 -26.02
C ASP A 391 19.02 -25.66 -24.73
N ARG A 392 19.18 -25.01 -23.58
CA ARG A 392 19.33 -25.67 -22.27
C ARG A 392 18.15 -26.57 -21.92
N ALA A 393 16.92 -26.10 -22.09
CA ALA A 393 15.72 -26.88 -21.83
C ALA A 393 15.62 -28.10 -22.76
N SER A 394 15.93 -27.93 -24.05
CA SER A 394 15.89 -29.04 -25.02
C SER A 394 16.85 -30.16 -24.67
N GLU A 395 18.07 -29.83 -24.25
CA GLU A 395 19.04 -30.83 -23.83
C GLU A 395 18.64 -31.54 -22.53
N LEU A 396 18.04 -30.80 -21.58
CA LEU A 396 17.47 -31.39 -20.36
C LEU A 396 16.30 -32.31 -20.66
N ILE A 397 15.33 -31.90 -21.48
CA ILE A 397 14.21 -32.74 -21.90
C ILE A 397 14.72 -33.98 -22.63
N ARG A 398 15.71 -33.83 -23.54
CA ARG A 398 16.33 -34.97 -24.22
C ARG A 398 16.87 -36.02 -23.20
N LYS A 399 17.51 -35.57 -22.13
CA LYS A 399 18.06 -36.46 -21.08
C LYS A 399 16.97 -37.10 -20.22
N VAL A 400 16.01 -36.33 -19.72
CA VAL A 400 15.04 -36.81 -18.72
C VAL A 400 13.81 -37.46 -19.36
N ALA A 401 13.41 -37.05 -20.58
CA ALA A 401 12.28 -37.62 -21.31
C ALA A 401 12.73 -38.55 -22.45
N LYS A 402 14.04 -38.79 -22.63
CA LYS A 402 14.62 -39.67 -23.65
C LYS A 402 14.20 -39.33 -25.08
N GLY A 403 13.89 -38.06 -25.34
CA GLY A 403 13.54 -37.56 -26.65
C GLY A 403 14.74 -37.33 -27.59
N LYS A 404 14.49 -36.95 -28.84
CA LYS A 404 15.45 -36.58 -29.84
C LYS A 404 15.20 -35.12 -30.26
N VAL A 405 16.21 -34.26 -30.18
CA VAL A 405 16.10 -32.87 -30.61
C VAL A 405 16.32 -32.77 -32.12
N ALA A 406 15.34 -32.26 -32.86
CA ALA A 406 15.44 -32.03 -34.29
C ALA A 406 16.61 -31.10 -34.63
N LYS A 407 17.20 -31.25 -35.85
CA LYS A 407 18.28 -30.37 -36.28
C LYS A 407 17.79 -28.92 -36.44
N GLY A 408 18.65 -27.98 -36.07
CA GLY A 408 18.38 -26.56 -36.16
C GLY A 408 17.37 -26.05 -35.13
N LYS A 409 17.04 -24.81 -35.24
CA LYS A 409 16.04 -24.09 -34.45
C LYS A 409 15.41 -22.98 -35.29
N ILE A 410 14.16 -22.63 -35.01
CA ILE A 410 13.54 -21.44 -35.58
C ILE A 410 13.76 -20.31 -34.59
N ASP A 411 14.39 -19.22 -35.02
CA ASP A 411 14.64 -18.01 -34.20
C ASP A 411 14.32 -16.78 -35.03
N ILE A 412 13.18 -16.16 -34.75
CA ILE A 412 12.70 -14.94 -35.42
C ILE A 412 13.03 -13.75 -34.55
N TYR A 413 13.99 -12.92 -34.96
CA TYR A 413 14.46 -11.73 -34.26
C TYR A 413 14.73 -10.60 -35.26
N PRO A 414 13.68 -9.98 -35.83
CA PRO A 414 13.82 -9.01 -36.93
C PRO A 414 14.55 -7.74 -36.52
N SER A 415 14.42 -7.32 -35.26
CA SER A 415 15.07 -6.10 -34.74
C SER A 415 15.81 -6.42 -33.43
N PRO A 416 17.09 -6.84 -33.52
CA PRO A 416 17.86 -7.23 -32.34
C PRO A 416 18.04 -6.10 -31.31
N ILE A 417 17.62 -6.34 -30.08
CA ILE A 417 17.86 -5.46 -28.95
C ILE A 417 19.33 -5.60 -28.53
N ARG A 418 20.05 -4.50 -28.63
CA ARG A 418 21.49 -4.45 -28.33
C ARG A 418 21.75 -3.99 -26.90
N PRO A 419 22.88 -4.38 -26.28
CA PRO A 419 23.36 -3.78 -25.06
C PRO A 419 23.41 -2.26 -25.17
N LYS A 420 23.07 -1.56 -24.09
CA LYS A 420 23.00 -0.10 -24.08
C LYS A 420 24.31 0.49 -23.59
N GLU A 421 24.81 1.50 -24.32
CA GLU A 421 25.95 2.28 -23.85
C GLU A 421 25.46 3.44 -22.97
N VAL A 422 26.04 3.57 -21.78
CA VAL A 422 25.78 4.65 -20.82
C VAL A 422 27.11 5.24 -20.36
N ALA A 423 27.27 6.55 -20.55
CA ALA A 423 28.44 7.28 -20.03
C ALA A 423 28.16 7.73 -18.58
N ILE A 424 29.16 7.58 -17.74
CA ILE A 424 29.13 8.04 -16.34
C ILE A 424 30.37 8.88 -16.02
N SER A 425 30.18 9.88 -15.16
CA SER A 425 31.28 10.74 -14.70
C SER A 425 31.71 10.41 -13.28
N THR A 426 33.00 10.07 -13.11
CA THR A 426 33.59 9.85 -11.77
C THR A 426 33.35 11.03 -10.83
N ARG A 427 33.47 12.27 -11.36
CA ARG A 427 33.18 13.48 -10.59
C ARG A 427 31.73 13.54 -10.13
N ARG A 428 30.78 13.17 -11.00
CA ARG A 428 29.35 13.20 -10.67
C ARG A 428 28.99 12.12 -9.64
N ILE A 429 29.54 10.89 -9.80
CA ILE A 429 29.39 9.82 -8.81
C ILE A 429 29.82 10.31 -7.43
N ASN A 430 31.05 10.82 -7.32
CA ASN A 430 31.59 11.30 -6.05
C ASN A 430 30.81 12.49 -5.47
N SER A 431 30.31 13.38 -6.34
CA SER A 431 29.49 14.52 -5.91
C SER A 431 28.14 14.08 -5.33
N ILE A 432 27.52 13.03 -5.88
CA ILE A 432 26.22 12.50 -5.41
C ILE A 432 26.41 11.69 -4.14
N LEU A 433 27.44 10.81 -4.11
CA LEU A 433 27.68 9.92 -2.98
C LEU A 433 28.44 10.58 -1.83
N GLY A 434 29.06 11.74 -2.06
CA GLY A 434 29.91 12.39 -1.05
C GLY A 434 31.21 11.62 -0.79
N THR A 435 31.75 10.95 -1.80
CA THR A 435 32.93 10.06 -1.73
C THR A 435 34.09 10.58 -2.59
N ASP A 436 35.21 9.86 -2.59
CA ASP A 436 36.35 10.05 -3.49
C ASP A 436 36.77 8.71 -4.12
N ILE A 437 35.81 8.02 -4.76
CA ILE A 437 36.02 6.74 -5.42
C ILE A 437 36.77 6.97 -6.73
N LYS A 438 37.85 6.21 -6.94
CA LYS A 438 38.66 6.29 -8.16
C LYS A 438 37.96 5.59 -9.33
N ALA A 439 38.26 6.04 -10.55
CA ALA A 439 37.71 5.49 -11.79
C ALA A 439 37.98 4.00 -11.94
N GLU A 440 39.16 3.53 -11.49
CA GLU A 440 39.54 2.11 -11.53
C GLU A 440 38.64 1.25 -10.64
N LYS A 441 38.25 1.75 -9.45
CA LYS A 441 37.34 1.01 -8.56
C LYS A 441 35.91 1.00 -9.10
N ILE A 442 35.45 2.11 -9.70
CA ILE A 442 34.15 2.15 -10.37
C ILE A 442 34.10 1.13 -11.53
N LYS A 443 35.17 1.10 -12.35
CA LYS A 443 35.30 0.11 -13.42
C LYS A 443 35.28 -1.32 -12.87
N GLU A 444 36.03 -1.60 -11.82
CA GLU A 444 36.08 -2.90 -11.18
C GLU A 444 34.70 -3.36 -10.69
N ILE A 445 33.94 -2.49 -10.01
CA ILE A 445 32.57 -2.77 -9.57
C ILE A 445 31.68 -3.10 -10.77
N ALA A 446 31.73 -2.28 -11.83
CA ALA A 446 30.95 -2.51 -13.03
C ALA A 446 31.27 -3.87 -13.69
N GLU A 447 32.56 -4.20 -13.84
CA GLU A 447 33.01 -5.47 -14.45
C GLU A 447 32.62 -6.70 -13.62
N ARG A 448 32.60 -6.62 -12.27
CA ARG A 448 32.07 -7.68 -11.41
C ARG A 448 30.58 -7.94 -11.63
N LEU A 449 29.82 -6.93 -12.00
CA LEU A 449 28.40 -7.02 -12.36
C LEU A 449 28.16 -7.38 -13.83
N GLU A 450 29.21 -7.80 -14.55
CA GLU A 450 29.20 -8.09 -15.99
C GLU A 450 28.84 -6.88 -16.87
N ILE A 451 29.02 -5.66 -16.37
CA ILE A 451 28.87 -4.40 -17.11
C ILE A 451 30.24 -4.05 -17.70
N GLN A 452 30.40 -4.21 -18.99
CA GLN A 452 31.68 -4.03 -19.65
C GLN A 452 32.09 -2.55 -19.75
N ALA A 453 33.30 -2.21 -19.27
CA ALA A 453 33.87 -0.88 -19.51
C ALA A 453 34.47 -0.80 -20.90
N LEU A 454 33.92 0.11 -21.76
CA LEU A 454 34.39 0.30 -23.13
C LEU A 454 35.58 1.28 -23.20
N THR A 455 35.43 2.42 -22.52
CA THR A 455 36.47 3.50 -22.48
C THR A 455 36.52 4.10 -21.08
N VAL A 456 37.75 4.47 -20.66
CA VAL A 456 38.01 5.27 -19.47
C VAL A 456 38.90 6.44 -19.87
N LYS A 457 38.36 7.66 -19.90
CA LYS A 457 39.11 8.84 -20.33
C LYS A 457 38.64 10.09 -19.60
N ASP A 458 39.58 10.86 -19.09
CA ASP A 458 39.37 12.19 -18.48
C ASP A 458 38.31 12.18 -17.36
N GLY A 459 38.19 11.05 -16.63
CA GLY A 459 37.22 10.88 -15.57
C GLY A 459 35.81 10.48 -16.06
N GLU A 460 35.63 10.27 -17.35
CA GLU A 460 34.44 9.66 -17.92
C GLU A 460 34.65 8.17 -18.23
N ILE A 461 33.67 7.36 -17.94
CA ILE A 461 33.66 5.92 -18.18
C ILE A 461 32.43 5.60 -19.02
N SER A 462 32.66 5.03 -20.22
CA SER A 462 31.57 4.49 -21.05
C SER A 462 31.38 3.02 -20.68
N LEU A 463 30.17 2.66 -20.29
CA LEU A 463 29.78 1.32 -19.84
C LEU A 463 28.78 0.71 -20.84
N CYS A 464 29.01 -0.56 -21.21
CA CYS A 464 28.08 -1.35 -22.02
C CYS A 464 27.23 -2.23 -21.09
N VAL A 465 25.99 -1.84 -20.91
CA VAL A 465 25.04 -2.51 -20.03
C VAL A 465 24.45 -3.74 -20.73
N PRO A 466 24.57 -4.95 -20.15
CA PRO A 466 24.01 -6.16 -20.72
C PRO A 466 22.47 -6.14 -20.75
N THR A 467 21.87 -6.87 -21.69
CA THR A 467 20.43 -6.83 -21.94
C THR A 467 19.56 -7.45 -20.83
N PHE A 468 20.16 -8.24 -19.94
CA PHE A 468 19.45 -8.74 -18.75
C PHE A 468 19.27 -7.68 -17.65
N ARG A 469 19.98 -6.56 -17.68
CA ARG A 469 19.84 -5.42 -16.78
C ARG A 469 18.92 -4.38 -17.42
N VAL A 470 17.63 -4.65 -17.42
CA VAL A 470 16.59 -3.79 -18.00
C VAL A 470 16.39 -2.48 -17.23
N ASP A 471 16.86 -2.41 -16.01
CA ASP A 471 16.77 -1.30 -15.07
C ASP A 471 17.82 -0.21 -15.33
N LEU A 472 18.99 -0.56 -15.88
CA LEU A 472 20.13 0.35 -16.03
C LEU A 472 20.03 1.17 -17.31
N MET A 473 19.24 2.24 -17.28
CA MET A 473 18.94 3.07 -18.45
C MET A 473 19.65 4.41 -18.46
N ARG A 474 20.08 4.91 -17.30
CA ARG A 474 20.61 6.27 -17.09
C ARG A 474 21.87 6.24 -16.23
N GLU A 475 22.63 7.33 -16.23
CA GLU A 475 23.81 7.50 -15.38
C GLU A 475 23.49 7.27 -13.89
N VAL A 476 22.35 7.77 -13.40
CA VAL A 476 21.96 7.63 -11.98
C VAL A 476 21.73 6.17 -11.59
N ASP A 477 21.25 5.33 -12.50
CA ASP A 477 21.04 3.90 -12.25
C ASP A 477 22.40 3.19 -12.03
N LEU A 478 23.43 3.60 -12.76
CA LEU A 478 24.81 3.10 -12.56
C LEU A 478 25.50 3.68 -11.31
N ILE A 479 25.14 4.90 -10.90
CA ILE A 479 25.60 5.45 -9.62
C ILE A 479 25.08 4.62 -8.45
N GLU A 480 23.83 4.14 -8.52
CA GLU A 480 23.25 3.23 -7.55
C GLU A 480 24.03 1.91 -7.47
N GLU A 481 24.38 1.32 -8.62
CA GLU A 481 25.20 0.10 -8.68
C GLU A 481 26.55 0.30 -8.00
N VAL A 482 27.20 1.42 -8.26
CA VAL A 482 28.48 1.76 -7.60
C VAL A 482 28.26 1.92 -6.08
N ALA A 483 27.21 2.62 -5.65
CA ALA A 483 26.94 2.86 -4.24
C ALA A 483 26.69 1.57 -3.44
N ARG A 484 25.85 0.66 -3.97
CA ARG A 484 25.49 -0.58 -3.28
C ARG A 484 26.66 -1.56 -3.17
N HIS A 485 27.54 -1.64 -4.19
CA HIS A 485 28.73 -2.50 -4.18
C HIS A 485 29.96 -1.86 -3.53
N TYR A 486 30.05 -0.54 -3.48
CA TYR A 486 30.99 0.18 -2.63
C TYR A 486 30.66 -0.02 -1.14
N GLY A 487 29.38 -0.21 -0.84
CA GLY A 487 28.82 -0.40 0.48
C GLY A 487 28.40 0.93 1.14
N TYR A 488 27.15 1.00 1.54
CA TYR A 488 26.58 2.20 2.19
C TYR A 488 27.30 2.57 3.48
N GLY A 489 27.88 1.60 4.20
CA GLY A 489 28.72 1.84 5.39
C GLY A 489 30.02 2.58 5.08
N GLY A 490 30.52 2.55 3.85
CA GLY A 490 31.68 3.29 3.38
C GLY A 490 31.39 4.74 2.96
N ILE A 491 30.12 5.12 2.85
CA ILE A 491 29.71 6.47 2.46
C ILE A 491 29.71 7.37 3.71
N PRO A 492 30.47 8.49 3.73
CA PRO A 492 30.58 9.33 4.90
C PRO A 492 29.28 10.09 5.18
N LEU A 493 28.91 10.17 6.46
CA LEU A 493 27.82 11.03 6.91
C LEU A 493 28.27 12.49 6.86
N THR A 494 27.70 13.25 5.92
CA THR A 494 28.01 14.68 5.74
C THR A 494 26.75 15.52 5.87
N LEU A 495 26.91 16.74 6.39
CA LEU A 495 25.84 17.73 6.37
C LEU A 495 25.74 18.35 4.97
N PRO A 496 24.53 18.57 4.44
CA PRO A 496 24.38 19.23 3.15
C PRO A 496 24.88 20.68 3.21
N VAL A 497 25.69 21.07 2.25
CA VAL A 497 26.09 22.48 2.07
C VAL A 497 24.96 23.20 1.33
N VAL A 498 24.18 23.97 2.09
CA VAL A 498 23.06 24.75 1.55
C VAL A 498 23.30 26.25 1.79
N PRO A 499 22.99 27.13 0.84
CA PRO A 499 23.01 28.55 1.09
C PRO A 499 21.97 28.89 2.18
N MET A 500 22.41 29.48 3.30
CA MET A 500 21.49 29.94 4.34
C MET A 500 20.62 31.06 3.74
N LYS A 501 19.37 30.74 3.45
CA LYS A 501 18.33 31.73 3.17
C LYS A 501 17.50 31.87 4.42
N THR A 502 17.27 33.13 4.85
CA THR A 502 16.22 33.40 5.84
C THR A 502 14.91 32.91 5.27
N GLY A 503 14.48 31.74 5.72
CA GLY A 503 13.21 31.18 5.33
C GLY A 503 12.09 32.03 5.91
N ASN A 504 11.39 32.76 5.08
CA ASN A 504 10.06 33.22 5.47
C ASN A 504 9.19 31.98 5.51
N SER A 505 8.87 31.49 6.71
CA SER A 505 7.84 30.50 6.91
C SER A 505 6.58 31.01 6.20
N LYS A 506 5.92 30.19 5.40
CA LYS A 506 4.66 30.58 4.74
C LYS A 506 3.68 31.06 5.81
N ARG A 507 3.05 32.21 5.58
CA ARG A 507 2.09 32.81 6.51
C ARG A 507 1.04 31.82 6.98
N GLU A 508 0.51 31.02 6.04
CA GLU A 508 -0.44 29.95 6.30
C GLU A 508 0.03 28.97 7.39
N LYS A 509 1.29 28.52 7.29
CA LYS A 509 1.86 27.59 8.27
C LYS A 509 2.02 28.20 9.65
N ASN A 510 2.38 29.48 9.72
CA ASN A 510 2.46 30.20 10.99
C ASN A 510 1.09 30.32 11.67
N LEU A 511 0.02 30.49 10.87
CA LEU A 511 -1.33 30.60 11.38
C LEU A 511 -1.89 29.23 11.81
N GLU A 512 -1.59 28.17 11.08
CA GLU A 512 -1.88 26.81 11.55
C GLU A 512 -1.18 26.53 12.89
N ASN A 513 0.11 26.85 13.00
CA ASN A 513 0.86 26.65 14.24
C ASN A 513 0.23 27.44 15.40
N LYS A 514 -0.22 28.67 15.15
CA LYS A 514 -0.93 29.50 16.13
C LYS A 514 -2.21 28.84 16.63
N LEU A 515 -3.00 28.21 15.75
CA LEU A 515 -4.17 27.43 16.15
C LEU A 515 -3.80 26.23 17.00
N LYS A 516 -2.70 25.52 16.64
CA LYS A 516 -2.14 24.39 17.38
C LYS A 516 -1.56 24.79 18.75
N GLU A 517 -1.34 26.05 19.01
CA GLU A 517 -0.97 26.60 20.32
C GLU A 517 -2.21 27.03 21.12
N ILE A 518 -3.19 27.66 20.46
CA ILE A 518 -4.40 28.21 21.11
C ILE A 518 -5.31 27.10 21.60
N LEU A 519 -5.68 26.14 20.74
CA LEU A 519 -6.66 25.13 21.10
C LEU A 519 -6.21 24.21 22.24
N PRO A 520 -4.97 23.74 22.31
CA PRO A 520 -4.47 23.01 23.48
C PRO A 520 -4.54 23.79 24.78
N SER A 521 -4.41 25.14 24.75
CA SER A 521 -4.57 25.98 25.95
C SER A 521 -5.98 25.93 26.56
N PHE A 522 -6.98 25.51 25.77
CA PHE A 522 -8.34 25.19 26.20
C PHE A 522 -8.59 23.69 26.44
N GLY A 523 -7.53 22.88 26.45
CA GLY A 523 -7.59 21.44 26.71
C GLY A 523 -7.98 20.61 25.51
N PHE A 524 -7.92 21.13 24.28
CA PHE A 524 -8.13 20.34 23.06
C PHE A 524 -6.87 19.56 22.67
N LEU A 525 -7.06 18.32 22.26
CA LEU A 525 -6.01 17.46 21.68
C LEU A 525 -6.18 17.40 20.16
N GLU A 526 -5.07 17.52 19.43
CA GLU A 526 -5.07 17.35 17.99
C GLU A 526 -5.26 15.88 17.65
N VAL A 527 -6.15 15.59 16.71
CA VAL A 527 -6.38 14.26 16.12
C VAL A 527 -6.15 14.33 14.62
N VAL A 528 -5.78 13.19 14.03
CA VAL A 528 -5.61 13.03 12.59
C VAL A 528 -6.41 11.83 12.14
N ASN A 529 -7.36 12.04 11.26
CA ASN A 529 -8.21 11.01 10.69
C ASN A 529 -7.88 10.78 9.21
N TYR A 530 -8.28 9.62 8.70
CA TYR A 530 -8.16 9.33 7.27
C TYR A 530 -8.97 10.32 6.43
N SER A 531 -8.48 10.60 5.21
CA SER A 531 -9.20 11.39 4.22
C SER A 531 -10.33 10.61 3.52
N PHE A 532 -10.49 9.35 3.84
CA PHE A 532 -11.53 8.45 3.33
C PHE A 532 -12.63 8.29 4.36
N ASP A 533 -13.87 8.22 3.89
CA ASP A 533 -15.02 8.17 4.79
C ASP A 533 -16.15 7.33 4.23
N ASP A 534 -17.15 7.09 5.08
CA ASP A 534 -18.36 6.36 4.77
C ASP A 534 -19.36 7.26 4.03
N PRO A 535 -19.79 6.88 2.81
CA PRO A 535 -20.73 7.67 2.03
C PRO A 535 -22.08 7.88 2.74
N GLU A 536 -22.53 6.88 3.52
CA GLU A 536 -23.79 6.96 4.24
C GLU A 536 -23.71 7.96 5.40
N LEU A 537 -22.60 7.93 6.17
CA LEU A 537 -22.39 8.88 7.26
C LEU A 537 -22.18 10.32 6.74
N LEU A 538 -21.43 10.49 5.66
CA LEU A 538 -21.23 11.83 5.07
C LEU A 538 -22.54 12.44 4.58
N SER A 539 -23.44 11.65 3.96
CA SER A 539 -24.74 12.14 3.48
C SER A 539 -25.69 12.56 4.61
N LEU A 540 -25.44 12.15 5.86
CA LEU A 540 -26.19 12.67 7.00
C LEU A 540 -25.90 14.15 7.27
N TYR A 541 -24.72 14.64 6.89
CA TYR A 541 -24.26 16.01 7.17
C TYR A 541 -24.48 16.98 6.04
N ASN A 542 -24.38 16.53 4.79
CA ASN A 542 -24.65 17.35 3.63
C ASN A 542 -24.99 16.48 2.41
N ASP A 543 -25.69 17.07 1.45
CA ASP A 543 -26.06 16.45 0.18
C ASP A 543 -25.01 16.72 -0.92
N ASN A 544 -23.76 17.06 -0.55
CA ASN A 544 -22.71 17.35 -1.51
C ASN A 544 -22.35 16.07 -2.30
N GLU A 545 -22.08 16.25 -3.57
CA GLU A 545 -21.53 15.18 -4.40
C GLU A 545 -20.20 14.68 -3.84
N GLN A 546 -20.05 13.35 -3.73
CA GLN A 546 -18.92 12.69 -3.10
C GLN A 546 -17.95 12.14 -4.15
N LEU A 547 -16.66 12.34 -3.96
CA LEU A 547 -15.62 11.75 -4.79
C LEU A 547 -15.41 10.27 -4.40
N LYS A 548 -15.74 9.37 -5.31
CA LYS A 548 -15.56 7.92 -5.12
C LYS A 548 -14.12 7.49 -5.38
N ILE A 549 -13.64 6.56 -4.55
CA ILE A 549 -12.34 5.91 -4.72
C ILE A 549 -12.53 4.67 -5.62
N LEU A 550 -11.67 4.49 -6.64
CA LEU A 550 -11.78 3.40 -7.60
C LEU A 550 -11.62 2.00 -6.95
N ASN A 551 -10.72 1.88 -5.98
CA ASN A 551 -10.39 0.61 -5.33
C ASN A 551 -10.29 0.80 -3.82
N PRO A 552 -11.41 1.07 -3.12
CA PRO A 552 -11.39 1.30 -1.68
C PRO A 552 -11.01 0.02 -0.93
N LEU A 553 -10.35 0.19 0.23
CA LEU A 553 -9.99 -0.93 1.09
C LEU A 553 -11.22 -1.59 1.72
N THR A 554 -12.19 -0.76 2.14
CA THR A 554 -13.47 -1.21 2.69
C THR A 554 -14.61 -0.37 2.11
N LYS A 555 -15.85 -0.85 2.24
CA LYS A 555 -17.05 -0.13 1.81
C LYS A 555 -17.24 1.18 2.58
N GLU A 556 -16.86 1.18 3.85
CA GLU A 556 -16.95 2.32 4.78
C GLU A 556 -15.84 3.37 4.56
N SER A 557 -14.91 3.12 3.65
CA SER A 557 -13.82 4.05 3.28
C SER A 557 -13.79 4.28 1.77
N SER A 558 -14.98 4.37 1.14
CA SER A 558 -15.11 4.35 -0.32
C SER A 558 -15.21 5.72 -0.99
N VAL A 559 -15.24 6.80 -0.20
CA VAL A 559 -15.33 8.18 -0.71
C VAL A 559 -14.35 9.10 0.00
N MET A 560 -13.98 10.20 -0.66
CA MET A 560 -13.19 11.26 -0.02
C MET A 560 -14.10 12.10 0.89
N ARG A 561 -13.61 12.47 2.08
CA ARG A 561 -14.35 13.28 3.07
C ARG A 561 -14.68 14.67 2.55
N THR A 562 -15.92 15.11 2.77
CA THR A 562 -16.42 16.47 2.46
C THR A 562 -16.44 17.39 3.68
N ASN A 563 -16.25 16.85 4.88
CA ASN A 563 -16.12 17.55 6.15
C ASN A 563 -15.17 16.80 7.09
N LEU A 564 -14.75 17.42 8.19
CA LEU A 564 -13.92 16.79 9.22
C LEU A 564 -14.75 16.19 10.37
N ILE A 565 -16.04 16.53 10.43
CA ILE A 565 -16.92 16.25 11.57
C ILE A 565 -17.12 14.74 11.76
N VAL A 566 -17.31 13.98 10.67
CA VAL A 566 -17.55 12.54 10.73
C VAL A 566 -16.39 11.82 11.44
N GLY A 567 -15.15 12.09 11.03
CA GLY A 567 -13.95 11.53 11.66
C GLY A 567 -13.85 11.92 13.14
N ILE A 568 -14.08 13.19 13.46
CA ILE A 568 -14.03 13.69 14.84
C ILE A 568 -15.11 13.01 15.71
N LEU A 569 -16.34 12.86 15.22
CA LEU A 569 -17.41 12.22 15.99
C LEU A 569 -17.20 10.72 16.16
N ARG A 570 -16.55 10.04 15.21
CA ARG A 570 -16.07 8.66 15.42
C ARG A 570 -15.05 8.57 16.57
N ASN A 571 -14.13 9.52 16.65
CA ASN A 571 -13.18 9.59 17.75
C ASN A 571 -13.90 9.84 19.09
N VAL A 572 -14.90 10.73 19.13
CA VAL A 572 -15.70 10.96 20.34
C VAL A 572 -16.43 9.68 20.73
N SER A 573 -17.11 9.00 19.81
CA SER A 573 -17.81 7.74 20.05
C SER A 573 -16.86 6.66 20.58
N LEU A 574 -15.71 6.48 19.94
CA LEU A 574 -14.69 5.52 20.36
C LEU A 574 -14.24 5.77 21.81
N ASN A 575 -13.91 7.02 22.12
CA ASN A 575 -13.44 7.37 23.47
C ASN A 575 -14.54 7.21 24.53
N LEU A 576 -15.80 7.59 24.25
CA LEU A 576 -16.91 7.37 25.15
C LEU A 576 -17.14 5.87 25.42
N ASN A 577 -16.99 5.01 24.40
CA ASN A 577 -17.08 3.57 24.54
C ASN A 577 -15.93 3.00 25.41
N HIS A 578 -14.77 3.64 25.38
CA HIS A 578 -13.64 3.36 26.28
C HIS A 578 -13.74 4.08 27.64
N GLN A 579 -14.94 4.61 27.97
CA GLN A 579 -15.23 5.28 29.25
C GLN A 579 -14.47 6.59 29.51
N VAL A 580 -13.85 7.18 28.50
CA VAL A 580 -13.30 8.54 28.57
C VAL A 580 -14.47 9.51 28.48
N GLN A 581 -14.79 10.22 29.57
CA GLN A 581 -16.01 11.02 29.71
C GLN A 581 -15.85 12.48 29.28
N ASP A 582 -14.65 13.02 29.38
CA ASP A 582 -14.33 14.43 29.16
C ASP A 582 -13.38 14.50 27.96
N ILE A 583 -13.92 14.92 26.81
CA ILE A 583 -13.22 14.85 25.53
C ILE A 583 -13.25 16.24 24.90
N ARG A 584 -12.08 16.71 24.46
CA ARG A 584 -11.90 17.90 23.62
C ARG A 584 -10.88 17.59 22.58
N ILE A 585 -11.29 17.52 21.35
CA ILE A 585 -10.44 17.17 20.21
C ILE A 585 -10.67 18.11 19.04
N PHE A 586 -9.61 18.32 18.26
CA PHE A 586 -9.70 19.08 17.02
C PHE A 586 -8.82 18.47 15.93
N GLU A 587 -9.15 18.78 14.69
CA GLU A 587 -8.39 18.38 13.50
C GLU A 587 -8.26 19.56 12.55
N ILE A 588 -7.05 19.74 11.99
CA ILE A 588 -6.83 20.60 10.83
C ILE A 588 -6.56 19.67 9.65
N GLY A 589 -7.39 19.72 8.63
CA GLY A 589 -7.30 18.79 7.51
C GLY A 589 -7.97 19.30 6.24
N LYS A 590 -7.68 18.59 5.15
CA LYS A 590 -8.30 18.86 3.84
C LYS A 590 -9.62 18.12 3.71
N VAL A 591 -10.55 18.75 3.03
CA VAL A 591 -11.82 18.18 2.53
C VAL A 591 -11.88 18.33 1.02
N TYR A 592 -12.64 17.46 0.34
CA TYR A 592 -12.56 17.29 -1.09
C TYR A 592 -13.93 17.40 -1.74
N PHE A 593 -14.00 18.15 -2.84
CA PHE A 593 -15.22 18.34 -3.62
C PHE A 593 -14.93 18.07 -5.11
N PRO A 594 -15.86 17.43 -5.85
CA PRO A 594 -15.76 17.34 -7.30
C PRO A 594 -15.81 18.74 -7.91
N VAL A 595 -15.10 18.93 -9.01
CA VAL A 595 -15.24 20.17 -9.78
C VAL A 595 -16.54 20.10 -10.55
N VAL A 596 -17.48 20.92 -10.20
CA VAL A 596 -18.70 21.13 -11.00
C VAL A 596 -18.26 21.77 -12.31
N SER A 597 -18.34 21.05 -13.42
CA SER A 597 -18.14 21.63 -14.75
C SER A 597 -19.24 22.67 -14.96
N LEU A 598 -18.84 23.92 -15.09
CA LEU A 598 -19.80 24.97 -15.53
C LEU A 598 -20.42 24.52 -16.86
N PRO A 599 -21.76 24.66 -17.05
CA PRO A 599 -22.37 24.36 -18.34
C PRO A 599 -21.66 25.19 -19.41
N ASN A 600 -21.31 24.55 -20.54
CA ASN A 600 -20.65 25.20 -21.65
C ASN A 600 -21.37 26.51 -21.99
N PRO A 601 -20.66 27.64 -22.09
CA PRO A 601 -21.27 28.87 -22.58
C PRO A 601 -21.78 28.61 -24.00
N PRO A 602 -22.91 29.23 -24.42
CA PRO A 602 -23.42 29.05 -25.76
C PRO A 602 -22.34 29.42 -26.79
N LYS A 603 -22.18 28.58 -27.81
CA LYS A 603 -21.18 28.77 -28.87
C LYS A 603 -21.47 30.11 -29.57
N GLU A 604 -20.83 31.18 -29.18
CA GLU A 604 -20.71 32.39 -29.99
C GLU A 604 -19.48 32.25 -30.90
N ASN A 605 -19.72 32.39 -32.18
CA ASN A 605 -18.70 32.43 -33.22
C ASN A 605 -17.79 33.65 -33.01
N GLY A 606 -16.48 33.40 -32.76
CA GLY A 606 -15.50 34.49 -32.79
C GLY A 606 -14.37 34.32 -31.80
N SER A 607 -13.24 33.96 -32.38
CA SER A 607 -11.90 33.90 -31.84
C SER A 607 -11.52 34.75 -30.64
N SER A 608 -11.19 34.09 -29.49
CA SER A 608 -10.08 34.52 -28.63
C SER A 608 -9.59 33.33 -27.79
N LYS A 609 -8.36 32.92 -28.03
CA LYS A 609 -7.64 31.91 -27.28
C LYS A 609 -7.30 32.47 -25.90
N LEU A 610 -8.01 32.04 -24.84
CA LEU A 610 -7.50 32.16 -23.48
C LEU A 610 -6.56 30.99 -23.20
N VAL A 611 -5.26 31.29 -23.18
CA VAL A 611 -4.21 30.35 -22.75
C VAL A 611 -4.19 30.42 -21.22
N LEU A 612 -4.79 29.42 -20.56
CA LEU A 612 -4.57 29.19 -19.13
C LEU A 612 -3.23 28.44 -19.01
N SER A 613 -2.24 29.07 -18.38
CA SER A 613 -0.97 28.42 -18.07
C SER A 613 -1.16 27.31 -17.04
N PRO A 614 -0.66 26.09 -17.26
CA PRO A 614 -0.67 25.04 -16.25
C PRO A 614 0.25 25.41 -15.09
N SER A 615 -0.23 25.32 -13.87
CA SER A 615 0.59 25.49 -12.68
C SER A 615 1.74 24.46 -12.64
N ALA A 616 2.88 24.88 -12.13
CA ALA A 616 4.17 24.15 -12.18
C ALA A 616 4.20 22.76 -11.49
N SER A 617 3.14 22.32 -10.84
CA SER A 617 3.06 21.04 -10.13
C SER A 617 2.77 19.83 -11.01
N LEU A 618 2.31 20.02 -12.25
CA LEU A 618 1.99 18.92 -13.19
C LEU A 618 3.18 18.43 -14.03
N ARG A 619 4.36 19.01 -13.87
CA ARG A 619 5.55 18.60 -14.65
C ARG A 619 6.35 17.43 -14.04
N ALA A 620 5.96 16.89 -12.89
CA ALA A 620 6.77 15.91 -12.17
C ALA A 620 6.46 14.44 -12.48
N CYS A 621 5.37 14.09 -13.16
CA CYS A 621 5.06 12.71 -13.54
C CYS A 621 4.37 12.62 -14.91
N PRO A 622 5.13 12.49 -16.02
CA PRO A 622 4.56 12.26 -17.35
C PRO A 622 3.81 10.92 -17.45
N GLU A 623 4.18 9.92 -16.66
CA GLU A 623 3.64 8.56 -16.74
C GLU A 623 2.19 8.40 -16.25
N LEU A 624 1.65 9.38 -15.52
CA LEU A 624 0.24 9.36 -15.08
C LEU A 624 -0.75 9.86 -16.15
N ALA A 625 -0.26 10.47 -17.22
CA ALA A 625 -1.10 11.03 -18.27
C ALA A 625 -1.44 10.03 -19.40
N GLU A 626 -0.70 8.92 -19.55
CA GLU A 626 -0.90 7.95 -20.64
C GLU A 626 -1.79 6.76 -20.30
N GLY A 627 -2.31 6.67 -19.09
CA GLY A 627 -3.06 5.50 -18.58
C GLY A 627 -4.58 5.62 -18.54
N VAL A 628 -5.19 6.71 -19.01
CA VAL A 628 -6.65 6.90 -18.94
C VAL A 628 -7.26 6.63 -20.32
N ASN A 629 -7.82 5.44 -20.50
CA ASN A 629 -8.62 5.12 -21.68
C ASN A 629 -9.84 6.04 -21.80
N SER A 630 -10.02 6.61 -22.97
CA SER A 630 -11.01 7.63 -23.36
C SER A 630 -12.45 7.12 -23.51
N ASP A 631 -12.82 5.92 -23.08
CA ASP A 631 -14.11 5.30 -23.43
C ASP A 631 -15.11 5.10 -22.27
N GLU A 632 -14.79 5.51 -21.04
CA GLU A 632 -15.82 5.67 -20.00
C GLU A 632 -15.78 7.09 -19.46
N GLY A 633 -16.62 7.96 -20.07
CA GLY A 633 -17.24 9.17 -19.50
C GLY A 633 -16.49 9.99 -18.47
N LEU A 634 -15.17 10.10 -18.50
CA LEU A 634 -14.46 11.17 -17.81
C LEU A 634 -14.52 12.42 -18.67
N THR A 635 -15.64 13.16 -18.48
CA THR A 635 -15.74 14.55 -18.89
C THR A 635 -14.47 15.30 -18.48
N THR A 636 -14.04 16.24 -19.28
CA THR A 636 -12.96 17.21 -19.08
C THR A 636 -13.14 18.04 -17.78
N GLY A 637 -13.22 17.38 -16.64
CA GLY A 637 -13.31 17.95 -15.30
C GLY A 637 -11.91 18.23 -14.77
N GLY A 638 -11.67 19.46 -14.30
CA GLY A 638 -10.44 19.81 -13.61
C GLY A 638 -10.19 18.94 -12.37
N LEU A 639 -9.02 19.11 -11.74
CA LEU A 639 -8.68 18.43 -10.48
C LEU A 639 -9.72 18.75 -9.39
N PRO A 640 -10.03 17.81 -8.48
CA PRO A 640 -10.90 18.03 -7.33
C PRO A 640 -10.51 19.28 -6.54
N LYS A 641 -11.51 20.02 -6.02
CA LYS A 641 -11.25 21.16 -5.16
C LYS A 641 -10.90 20.67 -3.76
N GLU A 642 -9.72 21.03 -3.27
CA GLU A 642 -9.28 20.81 -1.90
C GLU A 642 -9.47 22.08 -1.08
N ILE A 643 -10.06 21.98 0.10
CA ILE A 643 -10.25 23.10 1.05
C ILE A 643 -9.68 22.66 2.39
N THR A 644 -8.83 23.48 2.99
CA THR A 644 -8.32 23.24 4.34
C THR A 644 -9.33 23.79 5.37
N LYS A 645 -9.76 22.93 6.27
CA LYS A 645 -10.67 23.29 7.36
C LYS A 645 -10.06 22.98 8.72
N ILE A 646 -10.60 23.61 9.74
CA ILE A 646 -10.40 23.24 11.13
C ILE A 646 -11.76 22.88 11.73
N SER A 647 -11.83 21.76 12.41
CA SER A 647 -13.01 21.30 13.11
C SER A 647 -12.65 20.77 14.50
N GLY A 648 -13.61 20.78 15.42
CA GLY A 648 -13.39 20.19 16.73
C GLY A 648 -14.68 19.80 17.41
N ALA A 649 -14.55 18.96 18.43
CA ALA A 649 -15.65 18.50 19.28
C ALA A 649 -15.27 18.59 20.76
N ALA A 650 -16.25 18.90 21.60
CA ALA A 650 -16.11 18.91 23.05
C ALA A 650 -17.33 18.27 23.72
N THR A 651 -17.09 17.49 24.77
CA THR A 651 -18.14 16.88 25.63
C THR A 651 -17.60 16.67 27.03
N GLY A 652 -18.49 16.50 28.00
CA GLY A 652 -18.18 16.22 29.38
C GLY A 652 -18.13 17.49 30.25
N LYS A 653 -17.29 17.49 31.28
CA LYS A 653 -17.20 18.58 32.25
C LYS A 653 -16.47 19.80 31.67
N ARG A 654 -16.86 21.00 32.14
CA ARG A 654 -16.18 22.25 31.76
C ARG A 654 -14.72 22.27 32.27
N GLN A 655 -14.47 21.80 33.48
CA GLN A 655 -13.15 21.68 34.09
C GLN A 655 -12.99 20.30 34.72
N PRO A 656 -12.56 19.26 33.97
CA PRO A 656 -12.52 17.88 34.42
C PRO A 656 -11.66 17.66 35.68
N GLU A 657 -10.59 18.40 35.81
CA GLU A 657 -9.57 18.28 36.88
C GLU A 657 -9.96 19.03 38.19
N LEU A 658 -11.03 19.82 38.14
CA LEU A 658 -11.50 20.58 39.27
C LEU A 658 -12.80 19.98 39.85
N TRP A 659 -13.15 20.37 41.07
CA TRP A 659 -14.41 20.00 41.75
C TRP A 659 -15.67 20.59 41.07
N ASP A 660 -15.51 21.39 40.02
CA ASP A 660 -16.60 21.93 39.23
C ASP A 660 -17.43 20.79 38.58
N LYS A 661 -18.75 20.86 38.75
CA LYS A 661 -19.69 19.90 38.21
C LYS A 661 -20.36 20.37 36.92
N GLU A 662 -20.06 21.61 36.49
CA GLU A 662 -20.66 22.18 35.28
C GLU A 662 -20.19 21.44 34.04
N GLU A 663 -21.14 21.13 33.18
CA GLU A 663 -20.86 20.51 31.89
C GLU A 663 -20.45 21.57 30.87
N PHE A 664 -19.63 21.18 29.92
CA PHE A 664 -19.27 21.99 28.75
C PHE A 664 -20.54 22.33 27.96
N ASP A 665 -20.70 23.60 27.59
CA ASP A 665 -21.91 24.08 26.94
C ASP A 665 -21.65 24.89 25.64
N PHE A 666 -22.72 25.38 25.05
CA PHE A 666 -22.68 26.21 23.85
C PHE A 666 -21.85 27.48 24.01
N PHE A 667 -21.92 28.12 25.18
CA PHE A 667 -21.21 29.38 25.45
C PHE A 667 -19.70 29.14 25.68
N ASP A 668 -19.31 27.95 26.17
CA ASP A 668 -17.91 27.56 26.27
C ASP A 668 -17.32 27.46 24.88
N MET A 669 -17.99 26.77 23.95
CA MET A 669 -17.53 26.66 22.56
C MET A 669 -17.47 28.02 21.87
N LYS A 670 -18.50 28.87 22.10
CA LYS A 670 -18.50 30.24 21.57
C LYS A 670 -17.29 31.04 22.09
N GLY A 671 -17.02 30.98 23.38
CA GLY A 671 -15.89 31.71 24.01
C GLY A 671 -14.53 31.27 23.45
N ILE A 672 -14.37 29.97 23.17
CA ILE A 672 -13.15 29.43 22.54
C ILE A 672 -12.98 30.00 21.13
N LEU A 673 -14.02 29.99 20.31
CA LEU A 673 -13.98 30.55 18.96
C LEU A 673 -13.75 32.11 18.99
N GLU A 674 -14.36 32.83 19.93
CA GLU A 674 -14.09 34.26 20.12
C GLU A 674 -12.61 34.52 20.40
N ARG A 675 -11.96 33.69 21.21
CA ARG A 675 -10.50 33.76 21.48
C ARG A 675 -9.66 33.43 20.25
N VAL A 676 -10.06 32.44 19.45
CA VAL A 676 -9.42 32.16 18.17
C VAL A 676 -9.48 33.40 17.27
N PHE A 677 -10.65 34.00 17.10
CA PHE A 677 -10.81 35.19 16.24
C PHE A 677 -10.09 36.43 16.78
N GLU A 678 -10.00 36.59 18.10
CA GLU A 678 -9.21 37.61 18.73
C GLU A 678 -7.71 37.44 18.44
N ALA A 679 -7.21 36.24 18.54
CA ALA A 679 -5.83 35.93 18.23
C ALA A 679 -5.47 36.18 16.76
N PHE A 680 -6.44 36.06 15.84
CA PHE A 680 -6.29 36.41 14.42
C PHE A 680 -6.61 37.88 14.12
N SER A 681 -6.94 38.69 15.15
CA SER A 681 -7.29 40.12 15.03
C SER A 681 -8.47 40.38 14.12
N ILE A 682 -9.42 39.44 14.04
CA ILE A 682 -10.61 39.53 13.19
C ILE A 682 -11.93 39.64 13.97
N SER A 683 -11.91 39.62 15.31
CA SER A 683 -13.13 39.61 16.14
C SER A 683 -14.14 40.69 15.78
N GLN A 684 -13.68 41.86 15.38
CA GLN A 684 -14.56 42.98 14.98
C GLN A 684 -15.30 42.77 13.64
N TYR A 685 -14.85 41.83 12.82
CA TYR A 685 -15.41 41.48 11.52
C TYR A 685 -16.30 40.23 11.59
N VAL A 686 -16.21 39.46 12.70
CA VAL A 686 -16.95 38.22 12.90
C VAL A 686 -18.28 38.50 13.61
N ARG A 687 -19.33 37.86 13.12
CA ARG A 687 -20.64 37.83 13.73
C ARG A 687 -21.13 36.40 13.87
N PHE A 688 -21.73 36.12 15.01
CA PHE A 688 -22.46 34.88 15.25
C PHE A 688 -23.92 35.12 14.98
N VAL A 689 -24.47 34.34 14.07
CA VAL A 689 -25.90 34.48 13.66
C VAL A 689 -26.59 33.17 14.00
N ASP A 690 -27.73 33.27 14.68
CA ASP A 690 -28.56 32.10 14.98
C ASP A 690 -28.90 31.35 13.69
N SER A 691 -28.63 30.05 13.65
CA SER A 691 -28.84 29.23 12.47
C SER A 691 -30.30 29.02 12.11
N SER A 692 -31.23 29.31 13.06
CA SER A 692 -32.67 29.22 12.84
C SER A 692 -33.27 30.51 12.23
N ILE A 693 -32.52 31.64 12.20
CA ILE A 693 -33.01 32.93 11.68
C ILE A 693 -32.78 32.97 10.17
N ARG A 694 -33.86 33.00 9.40
CA ARG A 694 -33.85 33.30 7.97
C ARG A 694 -33.44 34.75 7.74
N HIS A 695 -32.25 35.01 7.23
CA HIS A 695 -31.84 36.35 6.82
C HIS A 695 -32.38 36.66 5.43
N ALA A 696 -33.46 37.40 5.38
CA ALA A 696 -33.79 38.20 4.20
C ALA A 696 -32.77 39.35 4.10
N TYR A 697 -31.63 39.16 3.42
CA TYR A 697 -30.85 40.29 2.93
C TYR A 697 -31.50 40.80 1.62
N PRO A 698 -31.81 42.08 1.47
CA PRO A 698 -32.16 42.62 0.20
C PRO A 698 -30.93 42.71 -0.68
N GLU A 699 -30.76 41.76 -1.60
CA GLU A 699 -29.82 41.90 -2.71
C GLU A 699 -30.24 43.11 -3.55
N GLN A 700 -29.44 44.17 -3.48
CA GLN A 700 -29.53 45.24 -4.48
C GLN A 700 -29.08 44.67 -5.83
N GLY A 701 -30.07 44.35 -6.65
CA GLY A 701 -29.94 44.31 -8.10
C GLY A 701 -29.44 43.08 -8.78
N ARG A 702 -30.07 41.91 -8.61
CA ARG A 702 -30.15 40.87 -9.66
C ARG A 702 -31.42 40.04 -9.49
N ARG A 703 -32.36 40.22 -10.39
CA ARG A 703 -33.48 39.29 -10.58
C ARG A 703 -32.91 38.04 -11.27
N ALA A 704 -32.73 36.95 -10.52
CA ALA A 704 -32.52 35.63 -11.09
C ALA A 704 -33.89 34.90 -11.06
N HIS A 705 -34.33 34.42 -12.21
CA HIS A 705 -35.38 33.42 -12.32
C HIS A 705 -34.81 32.07 -11.86
N GLY A 706 -35.14 31.70 -10.65
CA GLY A 706 -34.90 30.35 -10.09
C GLY A 706 -36.10 29.92 -9.28
N SER A 707 -36.47 28.68 -9.36
CA SER A 707 -37.63 28.08 -8.68
C SER A 707 -37.54 28.17 -7.15
N PRO A 708 -38.65 28.13 -6.38
CA PRO A 708 -38.69 28.36 -4.93
C PRO A 708 -38.19 27.20 -4.06
N GLN A 709 -37.21 26.44 -4.50
CA GLN A 709 -36.67 25.25 -3.77
C GLN A 709 -35.24 25.35 -3.25
N ASP A 710 -34.54 26.47 -3.47
CA ASP A 710 -33.15 26.69 -3.00
C ASP A 710 -33.09 27.63 -1.78
N ASP A 711 -33.95 27.43 -0.77
CA ASP A 711 -33.92 28.19 0.48
C ASP A 711 -32.82 27.58 1.39
N ALA A 712 -31.83 28.40 1.75
CA ALA A 712 -30.72 28.19 2.62
C ALA A 712 -31.10 27.36 3.87
N SER A 713 -30.73 26.10 3.81
CA SER A 713 -31.10 25.07 4.77
C SER A 713 -30.55 25.33 6.17
N GLU A 714 -31.38 25.07 7.19
CA GLU A 714 -30.96 24.78 8.55
C GLU A 714 -29.78 23.78 8.51
N ILE A 715 -28.81 23.95 9.41
CA ILE A 715 -27.75 22.98 9.59
C ILE A 715 -28.37 21.77 10.31
N ARG A 716 -28.96 20.85 9.56
CA ARG A 716 -29.85 19.76 10.03
C ARG A 716 -29.26 18.91 11.15
N PHE A 717 -27.94 18.78 11.22
CA PHE A 717 -27.26 17.97 12.23
C PHE A 717 -26.92 18.75 13.51
N LEU A 718 -27.25 20.03 13.60
CA LEU A 718 -27.11 20.83 14.81
C LEU A 718 -28.48 21.10 15.46
N HIS A 719 -28.45 21.26 16.78
CA HIS A 719 -29.64 21.62 17.56
C HIS A 719 -30.13 23.02 17.17
N PRO A 720 -31.39 23.21 16.72
CA PRO A 720 -31.87 24.47 16.15
C PRO A 720 -31.79 25.67 17.10
N GLY A 721 -31.95 25.47 18.41
CA GLY A 721 -31.86 26.54 19.41
C GLY A 721 -30.49 26.69 20.08
N LYS A 722 -29.48 25.93 19.67
CA LYS A 722 -28.12 25.96 20.23
C LYS A 722 -27.05 25.80 19.16
N SER A 723 -27.20 26.51 18.07
CA SER A 723 -26.28 26.54 16.96
C SER A 723 -26.16 27.94 16.39
N ALA A 724 -25.01 28.24 15.79
CA ALA A 724 -24.78 29.52 15.15
C ALA A 724 -23.90 29.36 13.91
N ARG A 725 -24.17 30.14 12.89
CA ARG A 725 -23.25 30.39 11.77
C ARG A 725 -22.25 31.44 12.14
N VAL A 726 -21.05 31.29 11.65
CA VAL A 726 -19.94 32.25 11.81
C VAL A 726 -19.80 33.00 10.50
N LEU A 727 -20.14 34.27 10.49
CA LEU A 727 -20.04 35.17 9.33
C LEU A 727 -18.92 36.16 9.54
N ALA A 728 -18.11 36.43 8.51
CA ALA A 728 -17.14 37.52 8.51
C ALA A 728 -17.25 38.33 7.20
N GLU A 729 -17.37 39.65 7.31
CA GLU A 729 -17.55 40.58 6.17
C GLU A 729 -18.70 40.18 5.21
N GLY A 730 -19.69 39.42 5.72
CA GLY A 730 -20.85 38.95 4.94
C GLY A 730 -20.68 37.55 4.34
N GLU A 731 -19.50 36.95 4.43
CA GLU A 731 -19.25 35.59 3.99
C GLU A 731 -19.30 34.58 5.15
N GLU A 732 -19.77 33.38 4.89
CA GLU A 732 -19.81 32.32 5.87
C GLU A 732 -18.38 31.69 6.02
N LEU A 733 -17.86 31.77 7.24
CA LEU A 733 -16.61 31.09 7.64
C LEU A 733 -16.85 29.66 8.10
N GLY A 734 -18.04 29.38 8.65
CA GLY A 734 -18.36 28.10 9.23
C GLY A 734 -19.49 28.16 10.24
N PHE A 735 -19.50 27.20 11.15
CA PHE A 735 -20.56 27.05 12.13
C PHE A 735 -20.06 26.40 13.41
N PHE A 736 -20.88 26.50 14.47
CA PHE A 736 -20.68 25.71 15.71
C PHE A 736 -22.06 25.52 16.41
N GLY A 737 -22.09 24.48 17.27
CA GLY A 737 -23.31 24.24 18.06
C GLY A 737 -23.34 22.89 18.75
N GLU A 738 -24.43 22.62 19.46
CA GLU A 738 -24.77 21.32 20.02
C GLU A 738 -25.20 20.37 18.89
N LEU A 739 -24.72 19.13 18.87
CA LEU A 739 -25.17 18.13 17.91
C LEU A 739 -26.65 17.81 18.16
N HIS A 740 -27.44 17.67 17.10
CA HIS A 740 -28.85 17.35 17.19
C HIS A 740 -29.08 15.98 17.89
N PRO A 741 -30.04 15.86 18.81
CA PRO A 741 -30.29 14.60 19.54
C PRO A 741 -30.47 13.37 18.65
N GLU A 742 -31.14 13.50 17.52
CA GLU A 742 -31.33 12.44 16.53
C GLU A 742 -30.00 11.92 15.96
N PHE A 743 -29.06 12.82 15.71
CA PHE A 743 -27.72 12.45 15.23
C PHE A 743 -26.86 11.85 16.34
N GLN A 744 -27.03 12.32 17.59
CA GLN A 744 -26.37 11.71 18.73
C GLN A 744 -26.82 10.25 18.90
N GLU A 745 -28.11 9.96 18.77
CA GLU A 745 -28.66 8.61 18.84
C GLU A 745 -28.13 7.72 17.70
N LYS A 746 -28.15 8.19 16.46
CA LYS A 746 -27.63 7.47 15.28
C LYS A 746 -26.15 7.11 15.41
N LEU A 747 -25.37 7.92 16.09
CA LEU A 747 -23.94 7.72 16.33
C LEU A 747 -23.63 7.01 17.66
N GLY A 748 -24.66 6.64 18.43
CA GLY A 748 -24.51 5.99 19.74
C GLY A 748 -23.82 6.86 20.79
N LEU A 749 -23.96 8.19 20.71
CA LEU A 749 -23.32 9.12 21.64
C LEU A 749 -24.20 9.29 22.89
N SER A 750 -23.67 8.92 24.04
CA SER A 750 -24.38 8.94 25.34
C SER A 750 -24.41 10.32 26.01
N LYS A 751 -23.62 11.28 25.49
CA LYS A 751 -23.50 12.65 26.03
C LYS A 751 -23.75 13.69 24.97
N ARG A 752 -24.09 14.92 25.43
CA ARG A 752 -24.15 16.10 24.55
C ARG A 752 -22.77 16.40 23.98
N VAL A 753 -22.70 16.63 22.69
CA VAL A 753 -21.47 16.97 22.00
C VAL A 753 -21.63 18.33 21.32
N TYR A 754 -20.67 19.21 21.55
CA TYR A 754 -20.57 20.51 20.89
C TYR A 754 -19.49 20.43 19.83
N ILE A 755 -19.80 20.88 18.64
CA ILE A 755 -18.89 20.82 17.49
C ILE A 755 -18.73 22.18 16.84
N PHE A 756 -17.60 22.38 16.15
CA PHE A 756 -17.42 23.50 15.23
C PHE A 756 -16.68 23.04 13.98
N GLU A 757 -16.90 23.73 12.87
CA GLU A 757 -16.09 23.61 11.66
C GLU A 757 -15.94 24.97 11.01
N ILE A 758 -14.69 25.38 10.71
CA ILE A 758 -14.32 26.68 10.14
C ILE A 758 -13.44 26.45 8.91
N ASP A 759 -13.71 27.19 7.84
CA ASP A 759 -12.86 27.27 6.65
C ASP A 759 -11.57 28.03 7.00
N LEU A 760 -10.47 27.30 7.03
CA LEU A 760 -9.18 27.86 7.45
C LEU A 760 -8.59 28.79 6.38
N GLU A 761 -8.81 28.51 5.10
CA GLU A 761 -8.33 29.36 4.00
C GLU A 761 -9.01 30.73 4.03
N LYS A 762 -10.31 30.76 4.25
CA LYS A 762 -11.07 32.02 4.44
C LYS A 762 -10.61 32.75 5.71
N LEU A 763 -10.42 32.03 6.82
CA LEU A 763 -9.95 32.62 8.07
C LEU A 763 -8.57 33.29 7.87
N ILE A 764 -7.66 32.63 7.18
CA ILE A 764 -6.31 33.15 6.88
C ILE A 764 -6.41 34.38 5.95
N SER A 765 -7.31 34.37 4.98
CA SER A 765 -7.48 35.50 4.05
C SER A 765 -7.98 36.77 4.74
N LEU A 766 -8.77 36.59 5.81
CA LEU A 766 -9.32 37.68 6.60
C LEU A 766 -8.38 38.24 7.67
N GLU A 767 -7.30 37.49 8.02
CA GLU A 767 -6.35 38.00 8.98
C GLU A 767 -5.70 39.29 8.48
N LYS A 768 -5.99 40.37 9.20
CA LYS A 768 -5.43 41.70 8.92
C LYS A 768 -4.24 41.91 9.84
N THR A 769 -3.12 42.34 9.29
CA THR A 769 -1.98 42.77 10.09
C THR A 769 -2.33 44.05 10.80
N VAL A 770 -2.81 43.92 12.02
CA VAL A 770 -3.07 45.08 12.86
C VAL A 770 -1.74 45.50 13.49
N GLU A 771 -1.21 46.65 13.10
CA GLU A 771 -0.12 47.26 13.84
C GLU A 771 -0.59 47.55 15.27
N LYS A 772 -0.09 46.78 16.23
CA LYS A 772 -0.32 47.12 17.64
C LYS A 772 0.39 48.42 17.97
N LYS A 773 -0.41 49.48 18.04
CA LYS A 773 0.12 50.79 18.46
C LYS A 773 -0.05 50.94 19.96
N PHE A 774 0.96 51.44 20.62
CA PHE A 774 0.88 51.80 22.03
C PHE A 774 -0.14 52.91 22.18
N ALA A 775 -1.15 52.67 23.01
CA ALA A 775 -2.06 53.72 23.48
C ALA A 775 -1.68 54.11 24.93
N SER A 776 -1.53 55.40 25.19
CA SER A 776 -1.26 55.86 26.54
C SER A 776 -2.35 55.44 27.50
N LEU A 777 -1.99 55.03 28.70
CA LEU A 777 -2.96 54.72 29.74
C LEU A 777 -3.87 55.95 29.99
N PRO A 778 -5.19 55.77 30.18
CA PRO A 778 -6.08 56.84 30.47
C PRO A 778 -5.70 57.62 31.73
N LYS A 779 -5.64 58.92 31.59
CA LYS A 779 -5.28 59.82 32.74
C LYS A 779 -6.45 60.14 33.65
N PHE A 780 -7.68 60.01 33.11
CA PHE A 780 -8.91 60.41 33.81
C PHE A 780 -9.75 59.19 34.16
N PRO A 781 -10.49 59.20 35.29
CA PRO A 781 -11.31 58.08 35.73
C PRO A 781 -12.52 57.88 34.79
N SER A 782 -12.94 56.61 34.63
CA SER A 782 -14.18 56.29 33.97
C SER A 782 -15.37 56.41 34.89
N VAL A 783 -16.51 56.66 34.29
CA VAL A 783 -17.84 56.68 34.99
C VAL A 783 -18.65 55.52 34.45
N ARG A 784 -19.16 54.69 35.34
CA ARG A 784 -20.08 53.58 35.01
C ARG A 784 -21.56 54.05 35.16
N ARG A 785 -22.39 53.70 34.15
CA ARG A 785 -23.81 53.87 34.18
C ARG A 785 -24.48 52.59 33.73
N ASP A 786 -25.44 52.14 34.55
CA ASP A 786 -26.22 50.96 34.28
C ASP A 786 -27.62 51.32 33.79
N ILE A 787 -28.09 50.66 32.78
CA ILE A 787 -29.40 50.83 32.17
C ILE A 787 -30.11 49.48 32.18
N ALA A 788 -31.27 49.40 32.82
CA ALA A 788 -32.14 48.22 32.75
C ALA A 788 -33.27 48.49 31.77
N LEU A 789 -33.38 47.65 30.77
CA LEU A 789 -34.34 47.76 29.66
C LEU A 789 -35.30 46.60 29.66
N VAL A 790 -36.57 46.84 29.35
CA VAL A 790 -37.52 45.78 29.02
C VAL A 790 -37.75 45.86 27.51
N VAL A 791 -37.48 44.73 26.84
CA VAL A 791 -37.59 44.57 25.39
C VAL A 791 -38.35 43.31 25.04
N ASP A 792 -38.83 43.19 23.80
CA ASP A 792 -39.41 41.95 23.31
C ASP A 792 -38.37 40.81 23.29
N ASP A 793 -38.82 39.59 23.56
CA ASP A 793 -37.95 38.45 23.72
C ASP A 793 -37.15 38.10 22.47
N ASN A 794 -37.65 38.42 21.28
CA ASN A 794 -37.01 38.21 19.98
C ASN A 794 -35.88 39.21 19.67
N ILE A 795 -35.77 40.33 20.40
CA ILE A 795 -34.68 41.30 20.19
C ILE A 795 -33.36 40.73 20.76
N SER A 796 -32.38 40.59 19.93
CA SER A 796 -31.06 40.07 20.33
C SER A 796 -30.28 41.09 21.18
N LEU A 797 -29.36 40.58 22.05
CA LEU A 797 -28.45 41.47 22.82
C LEU A 797 -27.55 42.27 21.89
N GLY A 798 -27.15 41.67 20.74
CA GLY A 798 -26.35 42.34 19.72
C GLY A 798 -27.07 43.58 19.13
N GLU A 799 -28.38 43.48 18.89
CA GLU A 799 -29.17 44.64 18.41
C GLU A 799 -29.21 45.77 19.43
N ILE A 800 -29.40 45.44 20.72
CA ILE A 800 -29.38 46.43 21.81
C ILE A 800 -28.02 47.15 21.87
N LEU A 801 -26.92 46.39 21.89
CA LEU A 801 -25.57 46.98 21.94
C LEU A 801 -25.26 47.80 20.68
N ASN A 802 -25.67 47.34 19.50
CA ASN A 802 -25.47 48.07 18.25
C ASN A 802 -26.24 49.36 18.22
N GLU A 803 -27.44 49.40 18.77
CA GLU A 803 -28.23 50.59 18.84
C GLU A 803 -27.59 51.63 19.76
N ILE A 804 -27.03 51.22 20.91
CA ILE A 804 -26.28 52.10 21.79
C ILE A 804 -25.03 52.65 21.07
N ARG A 805 -24.30 51.81 20.31
CA ARG A 805 -23.10 52.22 19.55
C ARG A 805 -23.42 53.27 18.46
N LYS A 806 -24.64 53.29 17.93
CA LYS A 806 -25.09 54.32 16.93
C LYS A 806 -25.07 55.73 17.48
N VAL A 807 -25.07 55.88 18.80
CA VAL A 807 -24.95 57.22 19.44
C VAL A 807 -23.60 57.90 19.06
N LYS A 808 -22.61 57.11 18.63
CA LYS A 808 -21.26 57.56 18.17
C LYS A 808 -20.61 58.57 19.12
N SER A 809 -20.91 58.52 20.40
CA SER A 809 -20.22 59.35 21.39
C SER A 809 -18.81 58.85 21.63
N PRO A 810 -17.78 59.69 21.49
CA PRO A 810 -16.40 59.33 21.79
C PRO A 810 -16.17 59.04 23.28
N LEU A 811 -17.18 59.32 24.11
CA LEU A 811 -17.13 59.11 25.56
C LEU A 811 -17.44 57.66 25.95
N ILE A 812 -18.10 56.86 25.06
CA ILE A 812 -18.39 55.46 25.37
C ILE A 812 -17.15 54.63 25.12
N GLU A 813 -16.51 54.21 26.22
CA GLU A 813 -15.30 53.36 26.20
C GLU A 813 -15.65 51.86 26.05
N ASP A 814 -16.67 51.40 26.79
CA ASP A 814 -17.07 49.99 26.77
C ASP A 814 -18.58 49.81 27.07
N LEU A 815 -19.13 48.68 26.57
CA LEU A 815 -20.54 48.32 26.82
C LEU A 815 -20.58 46.85 27.21
N ARG A 816 -21.20 46.55 28.37
CA ARG A 816 -21.30 45.16 28.86
C ARG A 816 -22.76 44.86 29.25
N VAL A 817 -23.30 43.74 28.75
CA VAL A 817 -24.51 43.17 29.31
C VAL A 817 -24.11 42.37 30.54
N PHE A 818 -24.72 42.63 31.67
CA PHE A 818 -24.41 41.96 32.93
C PHE A 818 -25.56 41.19 33.56
N ASP A 819 -26.80 41.40 33.08
CA ASP A 819 -27.96 40.66 33.53
C ASP A 819 -29.02 40.55 32.43
N VAL A 820 -29.64 39.35 32.33
CA VAL A 820 -30.80 39.09 31.46
C VAL A 820 -31.80 38.30 32.24
N PHE A 821 -32.97 38.81 32.46
CA PHE A 821 -34.04 38.22 33.24
C PHE A 821 -35.30 38.00 32.41
N LYS A 822 -35.89 36.80 32.53
CA LYS A 822 -37.17 36.44 31.92
C LYS A 822 -38.13 35.93 32.97
N GLY A 823 -39.39 36.30 32.90
CA GLY A 823 -40.41 35.80 33.83
C GLY A 823 -40.72 36.77 34.99
N GLY A 824 -41.34 36.29 36.06
CA GLY A 824 -41.74 37.09 37.21
C GLY A 824 -42.83 38.15 36.88
N HIS A 825 -42.52 39.40 37.09
CA HIS A 825 -43.46 40.52 36.86
C HIS A 825 -43.42 41.08 35.43
N LEU A 826 -42.61 40.46 34.51
CA LEU A 826 -42.59 40.92 33.14
C LEU A 826 -43.78 40.37 32.33
N SER A 827 -44.30 41.17 31.41
CA SER A 827 -45.34 40.71 30.48
C SER A 827 -44.83 39.52 29.65
N GLN A 828 -45.73 38.61 29.30
CA GLN A 828 -45.41 37.45 28.48
C GLN A 828 -44.84 37.91 27.13
N GLY A 829 -43.71 37.33 26.69
CA GLY A 829 -42.99 37.69 25.45
C GLY A 829 -41.98 38.82 25.62
N LYS A 830 -41.73 39.30 26.86
CA LYS A 830 -40.72 40.33 27.14
C LYS A 830 -39.60 39.79 28.03
N LYS A 831 -38.41 40.37 27.88
CA LYS A 831 -37.22 40.15 28.73
C LYS A 831 -36.67 41.48 29.24
N SER A 832 -36.07 41.43 30.43
CA SER A 832 -35.30 42.55 30.98
C SER A 832 -33.84 42.35 30.69
N VAL A 833 -33.16 43.36 30.16
CA VAL A 833 -31.73 43.35 29.87
C VAL A 833 -31.07 44.52 30.59
N ALA A 834 -30.03 44.20 31.38
CA ALA A 834 -29.23 45.22 32.06
C ALA A 834 -27.89 45.42 31.36
N VAL A 835 -27.62 46.63 30.91
CA VAL A 835 -26.43 47.03 30.19
C VAL A 835 -25.67 48.05 31.00
N SER A 836 -24.40 47.80 31.23
CA SER A 836 -23.43 48.71 31.83
C SER A 836 -22.67 49.47 30.74
N MET A 837 -22.74 50.78 30.76
CA MET A 837 -21.97 51.69 29.91
C MET A 837 -20.79 52.26 30.71
N ILE A 838 -19.57 52.08 30.22
CA ILE A 838 -18.34 52.68 30.77
C ILE A 838 -18.04 53.91 29.91
N LEU A 839 -18.03 55.05 30.53
CA LEU A 839 -17.84 56.35 29.87
C LEU A 839 -16.53 56.97 30.36
N ARG A 840 -15.74 57.51 29.44
CA ARG A 840 -14.49 58.19 29.75
C ARG A 840 -14.17 59.27 28.73
N ALA A 841 -13.63 60.41 29.19
CA ALA A 841 -12.99 61.41 28.32
C ALA A 841 -11.45 61.23 28.36
N THR A 842 -10.79 61.58 27.27
CA THR A 842 -9.33 61.48 27.13
C THR A 842 -8.58 62.71 27.67
N ASP A 843 -9.27 63.80 27.86
CA ASP A 843 -8.78 65.14 28.12
C ASP A 843 -9.23 65.74 29.45
N LYS A 844 -10.29 65.19 30.09
CA LYS A 844 -10.87 65.71 31.35
C LYS A 844 -11.64 64.61 32.11
N THR A 845 -11.99 64.96 33.37
CA THR A 845 -12.92 64.20 34.17
C THR A 845 -14.33 64.55 33.69
N LEU A 846 -15.20 63.54 33.44
CA LEU A 846 -16.58 63.74 33.00
C LEU A 846 -17.43 64.34 34.10
N THR A 847 -18.30 65.28 33.71
CA THR A 847 -19.34 65.81 34.60
C THR A 847 -20.60 64.92 34.56
N ASP A 848 -21.45 64.99 35.58
CA ASP A 848 -22.72 64.27 35.60
C ASP A 848 -23.68 64.68 34.46
N GLU A 849 -23.62 65.94 34.05
CA GLU A 849 -24.44 66.43 32.89
C GLU A 849 -24.04 65.72 31.59
N GLU A 850 -22.75 65.66 31.30
CA GLU A 850 -22.21 64.98 30.10
C GLU A 850 -22.55 63.51 30.08
N VAL A 851 -22.37 62.82 31.22
CA VAL A 851 -22.74 61.42 31.37
C VAL A 851 -24.22 61.17 31.18
N ASN A 852 -25.07 62.02 31.79
CA ASN A 852 -26.52 61.88 31.66
C ASN A 852 -27.02 62.19 30.25
N GLU A 853 -26.37 63.07 29.49
CA GLU A 853 -26.70 63.37 28.10
C GLU A 853 -26.45 62.15 27.22
N VAL A 854 -25.30 61.47 27.30
CA VAL A 854 -24.99 60.28 26.57
C VAL A 854 -25.98 59.17 26.95
N GLN A 855 -26.27 58.97 28.23
CA GLN A 855 -27.25 58.05 28.71
C GLN A 855 -28.66 58.31 28.15
N LYS A 856 -29.11 59.55 28.12
CA LYS A 856 -30.39 59.92 27.53
C LYS A 856 -30.46 59.64 26.02
N MET A 857 -29.38 59.95 25.28
CA MET A 857 -29.28 59.60 23.84
C MET A 857 -29.38 58.15 23.60
N ALA A 858 -28.65 57.32 24.35
CA ALA A 858 -28.71 55.88 24.25
C ALA A 858 -30.11 55.33 24.53
N ILE A 859 -30.75 55.77 25.61
CA ILE A 859 -32.12 55.37 25.98
C ILE A 859 -33.11 55.79 24.90
N SER A 860 -33.06 57.05 24.39
CA SER A 860 -33.92 57.51 23.32
C SER A 860 -33.78 56.76 22.02
N GLY A 861 -32.51 56.37 21.66
CA GLY A 861 -32.22 55.50 20.51
C GLY A 861 -32.87 54.13 20.64
N LEU A 862 -32.68 53.46 21.77
CA LEU A 862 -33.27 52.17 22.09
C LEU A 862 -34.81 52.18 22.11
N GLN A 863 -35.40 53.23 22.69
CA GLN A 863 -36.86 53.40 22.69
C GLN A 863 -37.42 53.53 21.28
N LYS A 864 -36.75 54.33 20.46
CA LYS A 864 -37.25 54.69 19.09
C LYS A 864 -37.04 53.50 18.14
N ALA A 865 -35.90 52.78 18.24
CA ALA A 865 -35.54 51.74 17.29
C ALA A 865 -36.09 50.37 17.69
N LEU A 866 -36.10 50.03 18.98
CA LEU A 866 -36.39 48.69 19.49
C LEU A 866 -37.65 48.67 20.40
N GLY A 867 -38.34 49.79 20.56
CA GLY A 867 -39.48 49.87 21.47
C GLY A 867 -39.13 49.56 22.94
N ALA A 868 -37.87 49.76 23.34
CA ALA A 868 -37.37 49.39 24.65
C ALA A 868 -38.01 50.33 25.74
N GLU A 869 -38.40 49.75 26.86
CA GLU A 869 -38.92 50.48 28.02
C GLU A 869 -37.89 50.44 29.16
N LEU A 870 -37.66 51.57 29.82
CA LEU A 870 -36.84 51.56 31.05
C LEU A 870 -37.57 50.79 32.16
N ARG A 871 -36.87 49.82 32.75
CA ARG A 871 -37.38 49.11 33.92
C ARG A 871 -37.50 50.09 35.06
N LYS A 872 -38.71 50.38 35.54
CA LYS A 872 -38.92 51.16 36.77
C LYS A 872 -38.51 50.27 37.97
N THR A 873 -37.58 50.70 38.78
CA THR A 873 -37.15 50.05 40.01
C THR A 873 -38.34 49.84 40.96
#